data_70c33f1ecde20c084bf0e877927af049
#
_entry.id   70c33f1ecde20c084bf0e877927af049
#
_cell.length_a   1.000
_cell.length_b   1.000
_cell.length_c   1.000
_cell.angle_alpha   90.00
_cell.angle_beta   90.00
_cell.angle_gamma   90.00
#
_symmetry.space_group_name_H-M   'P 1'
#
loop_
_entity.id
_entity.type
_entity.pdbx_description
1 polymer ?
#
loop_
_entity_poly.entity_id
_entity_poly.type
_entity_poly.pdbx_seq_one_letter_code
_entity_poly.pdbx_strand_id
1 'polypeptide(L)'
;AGLVINASSSGVGGSSKVVMRGEKSISKSSNALYVIDGIPMYASARDAGTGFDSRGATDPIADINPEDIESMTVLTGAAAAALYGSSAANGAIVVTTKKGLEGNTSLTITSNTEIFNPFVLPSFQNRYGTGDLNSSEGSIIRSWGNKLNSANYMGYNPRSDYFQTGVTGTESISLSTGNSKNQTYLSAAAVNSKGIVPNNGYDRYNFTFRNTTKFLDDKMTLDVAVGYIMQDDLNTTNQGTYNNPVVGAYLFPRGNDWNDITMYERWDSSRKIYTQYWPVGDAGMTMQNPYWINYRNLRENKKDRYNLSAGLYYDITDWMTLSGRVKIDNSQNKYTEKFYATTNTQLTEYSTNGLYGQEESQDKQVYADVLLDINKTWNDWSLHGNLGASISDLRYDLFSLRGPIADGSVDPSESKNIPNVFNVFALSQSKSVKRQAGWREQTQSVYGSAEIGFKNAYYLTLTGRNDWPSQLAGPRSSQKGFFYPSVGASVVLSEIIPNMPKQLEYVKLRTSWASVGVPFGRWLANPMHEWPDKGNSWNTQTAYPVENLKPERTNSWEAGISMRFLNWFSLDASYYNTHTKNQTIYPKISTGSGYSEIPIQSGDVKNEGIELSLGFDKQWGLFGWSSNYTFSTNRNKIVSLVKDVQNPVTGEPLNISAMEMGGLGNAVFILKEGGSLGDLYSRSDFVRDSNGKIYVDANGGVATDRKTDIDEYIKLGSVLPKANMAWRNDFRLQNFNFGFMVTARLGGVVYSRTQAMLDYYGVSEASALMRDNGGVHVNDSDLIEANKWYTAIGSGDTVPQYYTYSATNVRLQEASVGYTFPKKMMGGLFDLTVQLVGRNLWMIYNKAPYDPESVASATTNFYSGLDYFMMPSTRNVGFNVRIKF
;
A
#
# COMPACT_ATOMS: atom_id res chain seq x y z
N ALA A 1 18.21 4.13 3.44
CA ALA A 1 18.02 2.99 4.32
C ALA A 1 16.76 3.19 5.18
N GLY A 2 16.14 2.11 5.72
CA GLY A 2 14.99 2.22 6.62
C GLY A 2 13.62 2.45 5.98
N LEU A 3 13.54 2.64 4.67
CA LEU A 3 12.32 2.78 3.92
C LEU A 3 11.94 1.44 3.27
N VAL A 4 10.72 0.97 3.50
CA VAL A 4 10.15 -0.23 2.88
C VAL A 4 8.94 0.17 2.06
N ILE A 5 8.98 -0.14 0.77
CA ILE A 5 7.87 0.13 -0.16
C ILE A 5 7.35 -1.21 -0.66
N ASN A 6 6.07 -1.46 -0.44
CA ASN A 6 5.35 -2.62 -0.97
C ASN A 6 4.29 -2.11 -1.93
N ALA A 7 4.36 -2.53 -3.19
CA ALA A 7 3.33 -2.23 -4.18
C ALA A 7 2.07 -3.07 -3.89
N SER A 8 0.90 -2.45 -4.02
CA SER A 8 -0.34 -3.22 -4.00
C SER A 8 -0.46 -4.06 -5.28
N SER A 9 -1.23 -5.12 -5.19
CA SER A 9 -1.56 -5.96 -6.34
C SER A 9 -2.57 -5.33 -7.30
N SER A 10 -2.98 -4.07 -7.08
CA SER A 10 -3.99 -3.38 -7.90
C SER A 10 -3.51 -2.96 -9.30
N GLY A 11 -2.25 -3.16 -9.64
CA GLY A 11 -1.72 -2.82 -10.97
C GLY A 11 -1.26 -1.36 -11.08
N VAL A 12 -1.31 -0.82 -12.30
CA VAL A 12 -0.87 0.56 -12.60
C VAL A 12 -1.74 1.56 -11.86
N GLY A 13 -1.11 2.57 -11.24
CA GLY A 13 -1.80 3.54 -10.38
C GLY A 13 -2.22 3.00 -9.01
N GLY A 14 -1.98 1.70 -8.73
CA GLY A 14 -2.33 1.07 -7.47
C GLY A 14 -1.62 1.68 -6.26
N SER A 15 -2.24 1.55 -5.10
CA SER A 15 -1.71 2.07 -3.85
C SER A 15 -0.39 1.39 -3.46
N SER A 16 0.43 2.09 -2.68
CA SER A 16 1.67 1.54 -2.15
C SER A 16 1.74 1.73 -0.63
N LYS A 17 2.20 0.68 0.05
CA LYS A 17 2.47 0.73 1.49
C LYS A 17 3.91 1.18 1.70
N VAL A 18 4.07 2.35 2.30
CA VAL A 18 5.38 2.99 2.51
C VAL A 18 5.63 3.15 4.00
N VAL A 19 6.47 2.30 4.55
CA VAL A 19 6.74 2.24 6.01
C VAL A 19 8.19 2.61 6.29
N MET A 20 8.38 3.47 7.29
CA MET A 20 9.69 3.87 7.78
C MET A 20 9.91 3.37 9.20
N ARG A 21 11.03 2.62 9.39
CA ARG A 21 11.44 2.14 10.72
C ARG A 21 10.38 1.28 11.43
N GLY A 22 9.67 0.46 10.62
CA GLY A 22 8.71 -0.54 11.09
C GLY A 22 7.32 0.00 11.43
N GLU A 23 6.41 -0.93 11.67
CA GLU A 23 5.03 -0.67 12.09
C GLU A 23 5.02 -0.12 13.52
N LYS A 24 4.32 0.98 13.75
CA LYS A 24 4.34 1.70 15.04
C LYS A 24 3.02 1.63 15.78
N SER A 25 1.90 1.57 15.07
CA SER A 25 0.56 1.62 15.65
C SER A 25 -0.19 0.31 15.46
N ILE A 26 -0.92 -0.09 16.49
CA ILE A 26 -1.82 -1.25 16.49
C ILE A 26 -3.05 -0.96 15.62
N SER A 27 -3.63 0.23 15.74
CA SER A 27 -4.94 0.55 15.14
C SER A 27 -4.88 1.53 13.98
N LYS A 28 -3.71 2.16 13.73
CA LYS A 28 -3.56 3.18 12.68
C LYS A 28 -2.56 2.74 11.62
N SER A 29 -2.71 3.29 10.43
CA SER A 29 -1.73 3.11 9.36
C SER A 29 -0.35 3.64 9.79
N SER A 30 0.69 2.89 9.48
CA SER A 30 2.09 3.29 9.68
C SER A 30 2.74 3.90 8.43
N ASN A 31 1.93 4.25 7.41
CA ASN A 31 2.43 4.86 6.19
C ASN A 31 3.07 6.22 6.45
N ALA A 32 4.12 6.53 5.68
CA ALA A 32 4.76 7.83 5.68
C ALA A 32 3.85 8.91 5.07
N LEU A 33 3.99 10.14 5.57
CA LEU A 33 3.31 11.30 5.02
C LEU A 33 4.00 11.77 3.73
N TYR A 34 3.24 12.12 2.71
CA TYR A 34 3.76 12.88 1.58
C TYR A 34 3.58 14.38 1.83
N VAL A 35 4.63 15.14 1.54
CA VAL A 35 4.64 16.60 1.66
C VAL A 35 5.03 17.17 0.31
N ILE A 36 4.16 17.96 -0.32
CA ILE A 36 4.38 18.53 -1.64
C ILE A 36 4.63 20.03 -1.49
N ASP A 37 5.81 20.49 -1.91
CA ASP A 37 6.25 21.89 -1.80
C ASP A 37 6.07 22.47 -0.38
N GLY A 38 6.37 21.65 0.62
CA GLY A 38 6.30 22.01 2.04
C GLY A 38 4.91 21.96 2.66
N ILE A 39 3.88 21.49 1.93
CA ILE A 39 2.52 21.35 2.43
C ILE A 39 2.14 19.88 2.53
N PRO A 40 1.69 19.39 3.69
CA PRO A 40 1.21 18.03 3.86
C PRO A 40 0.10 17.68 2.87
N MET A 41 0.22 16.54 2.19
CA MET A 41 -0.80 16.04 1.29
C MET A 41 -1.73 15.12 2.07
N TYR A 42 -3.01 15.43 2.06
CA TYR A 42 -4.01 14.50 2.56
C TYR A 42 -4.25 13.40 1.52
N ALA A 43 -4.10 12.16 1.95
CA ALA A 43 -4.38 10.99 1.15
C ALA A 43 -5.44 10.16 1.86
N SER A 44 -6.68 10.22 1.41
CA SER A 44 -7.64 9.18 1.77
C SER A 44 -7.38 7.98 0.85
N ALA A 45 -6.49 7.09 1.29
CA ALA A 45 -6.40 5.80 0.65
C ALA A 45 -7.72 5.07 0.90
N ARG A 46 -8.49 4.80 -0.15
CA ARG A 46 -9.65 3.93 -0.05
C ARG A 46 -9.13 2.52 0.05
N ASP A 47 -9.44 1.87 1.16
CA ASP A 47 -9.05 0.49 1.34
C ASP A 47 -9.99 -0.41 0.55
N ALA A 48 -9.40 -1.30 -0.20
CA ALA A 48 -10.12 -2.37 -0.85
C ALA A 48 -10.38 -3.49 0.16
N GLY A 49 -11.47 -4.21 0.00
CA GLY A 49 -11.75 -5.43 0.75
C GLY A 49 -10.59 -6.41 0.64
N THR A 50 -10.23 -7.03 1.75
CA THR A 50 -8.99 -7.82 1.84
C THR A 50 -9.21 -9.32 1.83
N GLY A 51 -10.41 -9.81 2.16
CA GLY A 51 -10.70 -11.25 2.21
C GLY A 51 -11.49 -11.75 1.01
N PHE A 52 -12.64 -11.17 0.77
CA PHE A 52 -13.58 -11.68 -0.21
C PHE A 52 -13.83 -10.72 -1.39
N ASP A 53 -13.67 -9.43 -1.17
CA ASP A 53 -13.81 -8.42 -2.21
C ASP A 53 -12.49 -8.22 -2.97
N SER A 54 -12.57 -8.18 -4.29
CA SER A 54 -11.43 -8.02 -5.19
C SER A 54 -11.25 -6.61 -5.73
N ARG A 55 -11.97 -5.63 -5.19
CA ARG A 55 -11.85 -4.22 -5.61
C ARG A 55 -10.47 -3.67 -5.26
N GLY A 56 -9.72 -3.20 -6.26
CA GLY A 56 -8.46 -2.50 -6.07
C GLY A 56 -8.65 -1.04 -5.65
N ALA A 57 -7.55 -0.40 -5.24
CA ALA A 57 -7.52 1.00 -4.86
C ALA A 57 -6.33 1.73 -5.50
N THR A 58 -6.52 2.99 -5.85
CA THR A 58 -5.47 3.88 -6.35
C THR A 58 -4.93 4.79 -5.25
N ASP A 59 -3.67 5.22 -5.40
CA ASP A 59 -2.97 6.06 -4.43
C ASP A 59 -2.99 7.52 -4.92
N PRO A 60 -3.36 8.50 -4.07
CA PRO A 60 -3.28 9.92 -4.43
C PRO A 60 -1.88 10.41 -4.80
N ILE A 61 -0.80 9.77 -4.34
CA ILE A 61 0.57 10.10 -4.76
C ILE A 61 0.83 9.72 -6.23
N ALA A 62 0.16 8.68 -6.72
CA ALA A 62 0.23 8.28 -8.12
C ALA A 62 -0.31 9.35 -9.07
N ASP A 63 -1.08 10.31 -8.55
CA ASP A 63 -1.60 11.44 -9.33
C ASP A 63 -0.51 12.44 -9.76
N ILE A 64 0.64 12.46 -9.07
CA ILE A 64 1.73 13.37 -9.42
C ILE A 64 2.48 12.84 -10.64
N ASN A 65 2.67 13.71 -11.64
CA ASN A 65 3.54 13.38 -12.77
C ASN A 65 5.01 13.31 -12.30
N PRO A 66 5.70 12.16 -12.41
CA PRO A 66 7.10 12.06 -12.01
C PRO A 66 8.03 13.05 -12.72
N GLU A 67 7.71 13.45 -13.96
CA GLU A 67 8.49 14.43 -14.71
C GLU A 67 8.39 15.84 -14.13
N ASP A 68 7.38 16.14 -13.29
CA ASP A 68 7.25 17.43 -12.59
C ASP A 68 8.04 17.48 -11.27
N ILE A 69 8.63 16.36 -10.85
CA ILE A 69 9.40 16.29 -9.61
C ILE A 69 10.82 16.81 -9.86
N GLU A 70 11.26 17.76 -9.06
CA GLU A 70 12.64 18.24 -9.02
C GLU A 70 13.51 17.42 -8.07
N SER A 71 13.01 17.16 -6.86
CA SER A 71 13.72 16.39 -5.85
C SER A 71 12.76 15.69 -4.87
N MET A 72 13.27 14.62 -4.26
CA MET A 72 12.60 13.92 -3.17
C MET A 72 13.56 13.76 -2.00
N THR A 73 13.09 14.11 -0.80
CA THR A 73 13.83 13.96 0.44
C THR A 73 13.04 13.13 1.44
N VAL A 74 13.69 12.15 2.05
CA VAL A 74 13.06 11.28 3.04
C VAL A 74 13.46 11.75 4.43
N LEU A 75 12.47 12.17 5.22
CA LEU A 75 12.62 12.53 6.62
C LEU A 75 12.18 11.37 7.48
N THR A 76 13.12 10.65 8.05
CA THR A 76 12.87 9.50 8.91
C THR A 76 12.62 9.92 10.35
N GLY A 77 11.76 9.19 11.06
CA GLY A 77 11.53 9.34 12.48
C GLY A 77 10.60 10.48 12.88
N ALA A 78 10.44 10.63 14.19
CA ALA A 78 9.48 11.53 14.82
C ALA A 78 9.83 13.03 14.64
N ALA A 79 11.07 13.37 14.31
CA ALA A 79 11.48 14.76 14.06
C ALA A 79 10.73 15.40 12.88
N ALA A 80 10.31 14.61 11.89
CA ALA A 80 9.49 15.09 10.78
C ALA A 80 8.14 15.68 11.25
N ALA A 81 7.58 15.17 12.34
CA ALA A 81 6.32 15.65 12.90
C ALA A 81 6.41 17.05 13.50
N ALA A 82 7.57 17.47 13.97
CA ALA A 82 7.77 18.84 14.47
C ALA A 82 7.55 19.89 13.36
N LEU A 83 7.83 19.53 12.11
CA LEU A 83 7.62 20.41 10.96
C LEU A 83 6.23 20.24 10.35
N TYR A 84 5.78 19.01 10.15
CA TYR A 84 4.59 18.70 9.31
C TYR A 84 3.40 18.18 10.12
N GLY A 85 3.46 18.20 11.46
CA GLY A 85 2.36 17.81 12.34
C GLY A 85 2.32 16.30 12.65
N SER A 86 1.31 15.93 13.42
CA SER A 86 1.12 14.56 13.91
C SER A 86 1.02 13.50 12.80
N SER A 87 0.55 13.86 11.62
CA SER A 87 0.50 12.97 10.45
C SER A 87 1.88 12.50 9.98
N ALA A 88 2.95 13.25 10.29
CA ALA A 88 4.32 12.88 10.00
C ALA A 88 5.01 12.07 11.10
N ALA A 89 4.28 11.58 12.10
CA ALA A 89 4.82 10.72 13.18
C ALA A 89 5.52 9.46 12.65
N ASN A 90 5.11 8.98 11.48
CA ASN A 90 5.70 7.82 10.80
C ASN A 90 6.85 8.18 9.86
N GLY A 91 7.23 9.45 9.80
CA GLY A 91 8.17 10.01 8.82
C GLY A 91 7.46 10.69 7.66
N ALA A 92 8.22 11.40 6.83
CA ALA A 92 7.69 12.12 5.68
C ALA A 92 8.56 11.96 4.44
N ILE A 93 7.91 11.91 3.27
CA ILE A 93 8.55 12.02 1.96
C ILE A 93 8.23 13.42 1.44
N VAL A 94 9.24 14.27 1.40
CA VAL A 94 9.11 15.64 0.93
C VAL A 94 9.44 15.69 -0.55
N VAL A 95 8.46 16.06 -1.35
CA VAL A 95 8.56 16.19 -2.81
C VAL A 95 8.60 17.69 -3.15
N THR A 96 9.62 18.10 -3.87
CA THR A 96 9.72 19.45 -4.43
C THR A 96 9.41 19.37 -5.93
N THR A 97 8.47 20.19 -6.38
CA THR A 97 8.10 20.25 -7.80
C THR A 97 8.92 21.26 -8.56
N LYS A 98 9.07 21.06 -9.87
CA LYS A 98 9.83 21.92 -10.76
C LYS A 98 9.24 23.33 -10.82
N LYS A 99 10.12 24.31 -10.97
CA LYS A 99 9.82 25.74 -11.22
C LYS A 99 10.35 26.17 -12.57
N GLY A 100 9.94 27.32 -13.02
CA GLY A 100 10.57 27.97 -14.15
C GLY A 100 12.04 28.26 -13.87
N LEU A 101 12.88 28.22 -14.88
CA LEU A 101 14.32 28.47 -14.79
C LEU A 101 14.64 29.86 -15.33
N GLU A 102 15.55 30.57 -14.67
CA GLU A 102 16.07 31.86 -15.13
C GLU A 102 17.02 31.66 -16.31
N GLY A 103 16.90 32.52 -17.32
CA GLY A 103 17.88 32.71 -18.39
C GLY A 103 17.72 31.81 -19.60
N ASN A 104 17.14 30.63 -19.52
CA ASN A 104 17.00 29.71 -20.64
C ASN A 104 15.58 29.15 -20.76
N THR A 105 15.00 29.27 -21.94
CA THR A 105 13.79 28.51 -22.29
C THR A 105 14.19 27.08 -22.61
N SER A 106 13.61 26.11 -21.92
CA SER A 106 13.82 24.66 -22.12
C SER A 106 12.49 23.98 -22.36
N LEU A 107 12.35 23.35 -23.51
CA LEU A 107 11.24 22.47 -23.83
C LEU A 107 11.74 21.05 -23.74
N THR A 108 11.06 20.22 -22.91
CA THR A 108 11.37 18.80 -22.76
C THR A 108 10.16 17.97 -23.18
N ILE A 109 10.39 16.99 -24.04
CA ILE A 109 9.40 16.01 -24.48
C ILE A 109 9.92 14.65 -24.05
N THR A 110 9.08 13.87 -23.33
CA THR A 110 9.43 12.52 -22.89
C THR A 110 8.34 11.56 -23.33
N SER A 111 8.76 10.45 -23.94
CA SER A 111 7.89 9.32 -24.27
C SER A 111 8.45 8.07 -23.64
N ASN A 112 7.63 7.37 -22.86
CA ASN A 112 7.99 6.11 -22.23
C ASN A 112 6.94 5.06 -22.54
N THR A 113 7.37 3.95 -23.14
CA THR A 113 6.51 2.78 -23.35
C THR A 113 7.02 1.63 -22.51
N GLU A 114 6.19 1.11 -21.63
CA GLU A 114 6.50 0.02 -20.73
C GLU A 114 5.63 -1.20 -21.06
N ILE A 115 6.24 -2.34 -21.25
CA ILE A 115 5.60 -3.64 -21.52
C ILE A 115 5.80 -4.50 -20.29
N PHE A 116 4.73 -5.17 -19.83
CA PHE A 116 4.82 -5.98 -18.62
C PHE A 116 4.00 -7.26 -18.67
N ASN A 117 4.50 -8.27 -17.95
CA ASN A 117 3.92 -9.61 -17.87
C ASN A 117 3.97 -10.10 -16.41
N PRO A 118 3.13 -11.09 -16.03
CA PRO A 118 3.20 -11.68 -14.70
C PRO A 118 4.61 -12.15 -14.34
N PHE A 119 5.08 -11.78 -13.16
CA PHE A 119 6.44 -12.09 -12.69
C PHE A 119 6.49 -13.40 -11.92
N VAL A 120 5.82 -13.48 -10.77
CA VAL A 120 5.78 -14.70 -9.94
C VAL A 120 4.37 -15.26 -9.97
N LEU A 121 4.25 -16.53 -10.31
CA LEU A 121 3.00 -17.29 -10.37
C LEU A 121 3.20 -18.62 -9.66
N PRO A 122 2.15 -19.21 -9.09
CA PRO A 122 2.16 -20.60 -8.63
C PRO A 122 2.47 -21.57 -9.77
N SER A 123 2.86 -22.77 -9.41
CA SER A 123 3.10 -23.86 -10.37
C SER A 123 1.86 -24.72 -10.54
N PHE A 124 1.44 -24.92 -11.79
CA PHE A 124 0.24 -25.64 -12.17
C PHE A 124 0.56 -26.98 -12.81
N GLN A 125 -0.36 -27.94 -12.70
CA GLN A 125 -0.26 -29.27 -13.32
C GLN A 125 -1.18 -29.38 -14.53
N ASN A 126 -0.86 -30.27 -15.48
CA ASN A 126 -1.70 -30.72 -16.59
C ASN A 126 -1.63 -32.23 -16.77
N ARG A 127 -1.31 -32.99 -15.71
CA ARG A 127 -1.17 -34.45 -15.78
C ARG A 127 -2.43 -35.21 -15.43
N TYR A 128 -3.28 -34.61 -14.60
CA TYR A 128 -4.50 -35.23 -14.11
C TYR A 128 -5.70 -34.35 -14.45
N GLY A 129 -6.76 -34.98 -14.92
CA GLY A 129 -7.97 -34.28 -15.34
C GLY A 129 -9.03 -34.13 -14.26
N THR A 130 -10.21 -33.69 -14.70
CA THR A 130 -11.38 -33.52 -13.83
C THR A 130 -11.84 -34.80 -13.18
N GLY A 131 -12.33 -34.72 -11.97
CA GLY A 131 -12.89 -35.79 -11.17
C GLY A 131 -12.74 -35.54 -9.67
N ASP A 132 -13.48 -36.34 -8.90
CA ASP A 132 -13.36 -36.42 -7.46
C ASP A 132 -13.44 -37.89 -7.05
N LEU A 133 -12.55 -38.35 -6.17
CA LEU A 133 -12.45 -39.78 -5.81
C LEU A 133 -13.67 -40.32 -5.05
N ASN A 134 -14.51 -39.45 -4.50
CA ASN A 134 -15.59 -39.83 -3.59
C ASN A 134 -17.01 -39.63 -4.15
N SER A 135 -17.15 -39.26 -5.42
CA SER A 135 -18.47 -39.10 -6.02
C SER A 135 -18.70 -40.10 -7.14
N SER A 136 -19.86 -40.80 -7.10
CA SER A 136 -20.35 -41.56 -8.23
C SER A 136 -20.66 -40.72 -9.45
N GLU A 137 -20.76 -39.38 -9.30
CA GLU A 137 -20.84 -38.38 -10.35
C GLU A 137 -19.54 -37.56 -10.24
N GLY A 138 -18.65 -37.65 -11.23
CA GLY A 138 -17.35 -36.95 -11.26
C GLY A 138 -17.52 -35.46 -11.03
N SER A 139 -16.76 -34.88 -10.11
CA SER A 139 -16.72 -33.43 -9.92
C SER A 139 -16.20 -32.77 -11.17
N ILE A 140 -16.96 -31.82 -11.72
CA ILE A 140 -16.55 -31.03 -12.89
C ILE A 140 -15.67 -29.84 -12.51
N ILE A 141 -15.54 -29.53 -11.23
CA ILE A 141 -14.80 -28.35 -10.71
C ILE A 141 -13.41 -28.67 -10.15
N ARG A 142 -13.11 -29.94 -9.83
CA ARG A 142 -11.82 -30.37 -9.29
C ARG A 142 -11.07 -31.25 -10.28
N SER A 143 -9.75 -31.28 -10.14
CA SER A 143 -8.83 -32.03 -11.00
C SER A 143 -8.25 -33.28 -10.31
N TRP A 144 -9.09 -34.01 -9.55
CA TRP A 144 -8.73 -35.25 -8.87
C TRP A 144 -9.06 -36.52 -9.67
N GLY A 145 -9.40 -36.37 -10.95
CA GLY A 145 -9.69 -37.46 -11.86
C GLY A 145 -8.46 -38.23 -12.34
N ASN A 146 -8.65 -39.04 -13.38
CA ASN A 146 -7.60 -39.91 -13.90
C ASN A 146 -6.47 -39.15 -14.59
N LYS A 147 -5.33 -39.80 -14.74
CA LYS A 147 -4.19 -39.30 -15.49
C LYS A 147 -4.59 -39.08 -16.95
N LEU A 148 -4.30 -37.90 -17.48
CA LEU A 148 -4.58 -37.53 -18.87
C LEU A 148 -3.65 -38.27 -19.82
N ASN A 149 -4.13 -38.55 -21.01
CA ASN A 149 -3.39 -39.16 -22.10
C ASN A 149 -3.36 -38.22 -23.32
N SER A 150 -2.74 -38.67 -24.43
CA SER A 150 -2.60 -37.85 -25.63
C SER A 150 -3.94 -37.45 -26.28
N ALA A 151 -5.04 -38.18 -25.99
CA ALA A 151 -6.35 -37.91 -26.56
C ALA A 151 -7.17 -36.87 -25.79
N ASN A 152 -6.92 -36.70 -24.50
CA ASN A 152 -7.66 -35.78 -23.61
C ASN A 152 -6.77 -34.74 -22.92
N TYR A 153 -5.49 -34.62 -23.33
CA TYR A 153 -4.58 -33.59 -22.84
C TYR A 153 -4.83 -32.27 -23.60
N MET A 154 -5.38 -31.28 -22.93
CA MET A 154 -5.63 -29.97 -23.53
C MET A 154 -4.53 -28.95 -23.28
N GLY A 155 -3.77 -29.14 -22.21
CA GLY A 155 -2.67 -28.23 -21.82
C GLY A 155 -3.18 -26.82 -21.54
N TYR A 156 -3.12 -26.39 -20.27
CA TYR A 156 -3.55 -25.06 -19.90
C TYR A 156 -2.53 -24.42 -18.95
N ASN A 157 -2.12 -23.19 -19.23
CA ASN A 157 -1.24 -22.43 -18.39
C ASN A 157 -1.79 -20.99 -18.24
N PRO A 158 -2.21 -20.57 -17.04
CA PRO A 158 -2.74 -19.22 -16.83
C PRO A 158 -1.83 -18.10 -17.34
N ARG A 159 -0.50 -18.32 -17.31
CA ARG A 159 0.48 -17.32 -17.76
C ARG A 159 0.33 -16.96 -19.23
N SER A 160 0.12 -17.97 -20.10
CA SER A 160 0.05 -17.80 -21.55
C SER A 160 -1.36 -17.70 -22.10
N ASP A 161 -2.33 -18.34 -21.40
CA ASP A 161 -3.65 -18.57 -21.98
C ASP A 161 -4.69 -17.59 -21.43
N TYR A 162 -4.49 -17.09 -20.22
CA TYR A 162 -5.38 -16.11 -19.62
C TYR A 162 -4.76 -14.71 -19.54
N PHE A 163 -3.57 -14.57 -18.92
CA PHE A 163 -2.93 -13.27 -18.81
C PHE A 163 -2.46 -12.77 -20.16
N GLN A 164 -2.63 -11.48 -20.38
CA GLN A 164 -2.12 -10.80 -21.58
C GLN A 164 -0.88 -9.97 -21.24
N THR A 165 -0.15 -9.57 -22.27
CA THR A 165 0.91 -8.58 -22.12
C THR A 165 0.28 -7.21 -21.84
N GLY A 166 0.60 -6.64 -20.68
CA GLY A 166 0.22 -5.29 -20.34
C GLY A 166 1.13 -4.27 -21.02
N VAL A 167 0.60 -3.11 -21.31
CA VAL A 167 1.34 -1.99 -21.93
C VAL A 167 0.92 -0.68 -21.29
N THR A 168 1.90 0.14 -20.90
CA THR A 168 1.68 1.52 -20.44
C THR A 168 2.47 2.48 -21.32
N GLY A 169 1.77 3.42 -21.94
CA GLY A 169 2.36 4.60 -22.58
C GLY A 169 2.33 5.78 -21.61
N THR A 170 3.43 6.49 -21.49
CA THR A 170 3.51 7.76 -20.74
C THR A 170 4.16 8.80 -21.62
N GLU A 171 3.38 9.80 -22.00
CA GLU A 171 3.82 10.93 -22.82
C GLU A 171 3.80 12.19 -21.97
N SER A 172 4.86 12.98 -22.00
CA SER A 172 4.88 14.25 -21.31
C SER A 172 5.60 15.34 -22.09
N ILE A 173 5.12 16.55 -21.93
CA ILE A 173 5.73 17.77 -22.45
C ILE A 173 5.84 18.77 -21.32
N SER A 174 6.99 19.40 -21.17
CA SER A 174 7.18 20.45 -20.19
C SER A 174 7.98 21.63 -20.77
N LEU A 175 7.54 22.83 -20.43
CA LEU A 175 8.19 24.09 -20.78
C LEU A 175 8.61 24.80 -19.51
N SER A 176 9.88 25.12 -19.42
CA SER A 176 10.44 25.98 -18.37
C SER A 176 11.04 27.22 -19.03
N THR A 177 10.62 28.41 -18.60
CA THR A 177 11.11 29.67 -19.14
C THR A 177 11.10 30.73 -18.05
N GLY A 178 11.93 31.75 -18.19
CA GLY A 178 11.89 32.90 -17.28
C GLY A 178 13.11 33.78 -17.30
N ASN A 179 13.00 34.84 -16.53
CA ASN A 179 14.07 35.78 -16.24
C ASN A 179 14.21 35.95 -14.72
N SER A 180 15.06 36.87 -14.25
CA SER A 180 15.27 37.13 -12.83
C SER A 180 14.02 37.53 -12.05
N LYS A 181 13.00 38.11 -12.74
CA LYS A 181 11.76 38.59 -12.11
C LYS A 181 10.56 37.68 -12.28
N ASN A 182 10.49 36.93 -13.38
CA ASN A 182 9.35 36.04 -13.65
C ASN A 182 9.82 34.74 -14.23
N GLN A 183 9.37 33.63 -13.63
CA GLN A 183 9.70 32.28 -14.02
C GLN A 183 8.43 31.48 -14.16
N THR A 184 8.27 30.76 -15.26
CA THR A 184 7.07 29.99 -15.58
C THR A 184 7.44 28.55 -15.92
N TYR A 185 6.70 27.62 -15.36
CA TYR A 185 6.73 26.21 -15.68
C TYR A 185 5.34 25.74 -16.12
N LEU A 186 5.29 25.01 -17.21
CA LEU A 186 4.09 24.39 -17.76
C LEU A 186 4.39 22.91 -18.03
N SER A 187 3.49 22.03 -17.71
CA SER A 187 3.57 20.65 -18.16
C SER A 187 2.20 20.06 -18.49
N ALA A 188 2.21 19.10 -19.40
CA ALA A 188 1.09 18.21 -19.68
C ALA A 188 1.61 16.79 -19.81
N ALA A 189 0.90 15.83 -19.23
CA ALA A 189 1.26 14.43 -19.31
C ALA A 189 0.02 13.55 -19.49
N ALA A 190 0.18 12.47 -20.23
CA ALA A 190 -0.82 11.43 -20.44
C ALA A 190 -0.22 10.07 -20.07
N VAL A 191 -0.94 9.29 -19.31
CA VAL A 191 -0.63 7.88 -18.99
C VAL A 191 -1.79 7.06 -19.46
N ASN A 192 -1.56 6.12 -20.38
CA ASN A 192 -2.57 5.21 -20.88
C ASN A 192 -2.06 3.78 -20.68
N SER A 193 -2.81 2.96 -19.96
CA SER A 193 -2.38 1.62 -19.58
C SER A 193 -3.46 0.57 -19.80
N LYS A 194 -3.06 -0.54 -20.39
CA LYS A 194 -3.82 -1.80 -20.42
C LYS A 194 -3.10 -2.79 -19.53
N GLY A 195 -3.84 -3.36 -18.57
CA GLY A 195 -3.29 -4.31 -17.59
C GLY A 195 -3.05 -5.70 -18.16
N ILE A 196 -2.52 -6.59 -17.31
CA ILE A 196 -2.27 -8.00 -17.65
C ILE A 196 -3.55 -8.85 -17.66
N VAL A 197 -4.66 -8.33 -17.15
CA VAL A 197 -5.97 -8.97 -17.16
C VAL A 197 -6.81 -8.36 -18.28
N PRO A 198 -7.54 -9.15 -19.08
CA PRO A 198 -8.40 -8.63 -20.12
C PRO A 198 -9.38 -7.56 -19.58
N ASN A 199 -9.60 -6.51 -20.37
CA ASN A 199 -10.50 -5.39 -20.03
C ASN A 199 -10.18 -4.67 -18.71
N ASN A 200 -8.89 -4.67 -18.31
CA ASN A 200 -8.39 -3.82 -17.23
C ASN A 200 -7.64 -2.62 -17.82
N GLY A 201 -7.96 -1.43 -17.37
CA GLY A 201 -7.39 -0.19 -17.90
C GLY A 201 -7.14 0.86 -16.82
N TYR A 202 -6.21 1.77 -17.14
CA TYR A 202 -5.92 2.94 -16.32
C TYR A 202 -5.47 4.08 -17.24
N ASP A 203 -6.20 5.17 -17.20
CA ASP A 203 -5.89 6.38 -17.94
C ASP A 203 -5.75 7.56 -16.99
N ARG A 204 -4.73 8.43 -17.21
CA ARG A 204 -4.53 9.62 -16.40
C ARG A 204 -3.96 10.76 -17.27
N TYR A 205 -4.51 11.95 -17.08
CA TYR A 205 -4.07 13.18 -17.73
C TYR A 205 -3.76 14.23 -16.67
N ASN A 206 -2.56 14.80 -16.74
CA ASN A 206 -2.08 15.82 -15.81
C ASN A 206 -1.82 17.13 -16.56
N PHE A 207 -2.21 18.23 -15.96
CA PHE A 207 -1.86 19.59 -16.41
C PHE A 207 -1.32 20.36 -15.21
N THR A 208 -0.13 20.94 -15.36
CA THR A 208 0.52 21.71 -14.30
C THR A 208 0.95 23.06 -14.84
N PHE A 209 0.61 24.10 -14.11
CA PHE A 209 1.10 25.48 -14.32
C PHE A 209 1.71 25.97 -13.02
N ARG A 210 2.90 26.56 -13.08
CA ARG A 210 3.51 27.26 -11.96
C ARG A 210 4.18 28.54 -12.43
N ASN A 211 3.96 29.62 -11.70
CA ASN A 211 4.59 30.90 -11.94
C ASN A 211 5.15 31.47 -10.64
N THR A 212 6.39 31.92 -10.70
CA THR A 212 7.06 32.62 -9.62
C THR A 212 7.42 34.00 -10.10
N THR A 213 6.87 35.04 -9.45
CA THR A 213 7.08 36.46 -9.84
C THR A 213 7.64 37.23 -8.66
N LYS A 214 8.71 38.01 -8.94
CA LYS A 214 9.32 38.96 -7.99
C LYS A 214 8.90 40.39 -8.30
N PHE A 215 8.62 41.17 -7.26
CA PHE A 215 8.22 42.57 -7.36
C PHE A 215 8.68 43.35 -6.10
N LEU A 216 8.43 44.63 -6.03
CA LEU A 216 8.92 45.54 -5.00
C LEU A 216 10.45 45.47 -4.83
N ASP A 217 11.19 45.66 -5.91
CA ASP A 217 12.65 45.57 -5.94
C ASP A 217 13.18 44.24 -5.40
N ASP A 218 12.57 43.16 -5.87
CA ASP A 218 12.86 41.76 -5.52
C ASP A 218 12.60 41.35 -4.06
N LYS A 219 12.05 42.24 -3.23
CA LYS A 219 11.70 41.98 -1.83
C LYS A 219 10.45 41.13 -1.67
N MET A 220 9.64 41.02 -2.67
CA MET A 220 8.42 40.24 -2.62
C MET A 220 8.39 39.21 -3.73
N THR A 221 8.06 37.96 -3.37
CA THR A 221 7.94 36.86 -4.32
C THR A 221 6.55 36.23 -4.18
N LEU A 222 5.83 36.15 -5.29
CA LEU A 222 4.57 35.43 -5.41
C LEU A 222 4.83 34.13 -6.19
N ASP A 223 4.50 32.98 -5.59
CA ASP A 223 4.59 31.65 -6.21
C ASP A 223 3.17 31.07 -6.29
N VAL A 224 2.67 30.85 -7.49
CA VAL A 224 1.34 30.30 -7.74
C VAL A 224 1.47 29.01 -8.53
N ALA A 225 0.80 27.96 -8.08
CA ALA A 225 0.73 26.69 -8.80
C ALA A 225 -0.73 26.22 -8.95
N VAL A 226 -1.03 25.66 -10.11
CA VAL A 226 -2.31 25.10 -10.49
C VAL A 226 -2.06 23.72 -11.09
N GLY A 227 -2.71 22.71 -10.56
CA GLY A 227 -2.72 21.35 -11.10
C GLY A 227 -4.13 20.88 -11.38
N TYR A 228 -4.33 20.20 -12.49
CA TYR A 228 -5.57 19.52 -12.82
C TYR A 228 -5.28 18.10 -13.29
N ILE A 229 -6.02 17.15 -12.77
CA ILE A 229 -5.80 15.70 -13.00
C ILE A 229 -7.14 15.07 -13.29
N MET A 230 -7.20 14.36 -14.41
CA MET A 230 -8.29 13.45 -14.76
C MET A 230 -7.77 12.02 -14.71
N GLN A 231 -8.50 11.12 -14.09
CA GLN A 231 -8.15 9.70 -14.03
C GLN A 231 -9.39 8.85 -14.28
N ASP A 232 -9.20 7.78 -15.03
CA ASP A 232 -10.22 6.74 -15.25
C ASP A 232 -9.55 5.39 -15.02
N ASP A 233 -10.08 4.58 -14.12
CA ASP A 233 -9.65 3.21 -13.90
C ASP A 233 -10.81 2.23 -14.08
N LEU A 234 -10.55 1.15 -14.80
CA LEU A 234 -11.52 0.12 -15.14
C LEU A 234 -11.05 -1.24 -14.63
N ASN A 235 -11.94 -1.91 -13.88
CA ASN A 235 -11.76 -3.28 -13.40
C ASN A 235 -10.46 -3.51 -12.61
N THR A 236 -10.07 -2.54 -11.80
CA THR A 236 -8.94 -2.68 -10.89
C THR A 236 -9.21 -3.76 -9.86
N THR A 237 -8.34 -4.77 -9.81
CA THR A 237 -8.47 -5.97 -8.95
C THR A 237 -7.24 -6.11 -8.07
N ASN A 238 -7.41 -6.52 -6.80
CA ASN A 238 -6.29 -6.80 -5.90
C ASN A 238 -6.23 -8.28 -5.47
N GLN A 239 -7.08 -8.70 -4.56
CA GLN A 239 -7.20 -10.09 -4.08
C GLN A 239 -8.65 -10.40 -3.66
N GLY A 240 -8.89 -11.62 -3.21
CA GLY A 240 -10.19 -12.10 -2.76
C GLY A 240 -10.81 -13.06 -3.76
N THR A 241 -11.91 -13.69 -3.37
CA THR A 241 -12.55 -14.72 -4.20
C THR A 241 -13.74 -14.21 -4.95
N TYR A 242 -14.38 -13.16 -4.47
CA TYR A 242 -15.61 -12.66 -5.07
C TYR A 242 -15.33 -11.70 -6.21
N ASN A 243 -15.92 -11.97 -7.35
CA ASN A 243 -15.75 -11.16 -8.55
C ASN A 243 -14.26 -10.96 -8.96
N ASN A 244 -13.47 -12.01 -8.76
CA ASN A 244 -12.05 -12.03 -9.08
C ASN A 244 -11.79 -13.00 -10.23
N PRO A 245 -11.38 -12.52 -11.41
CA PRO A 245 -11.16 -13.38 -12.56
C PRO A 245 -9.99 -14.34 -12.39
N VAL A 246 -9.04 -14.05 -11.52
CA VAL A 246 -7.89 -14.91 -11.24
C VAL A 246 -8.33 -16.24 -10.64
N VAL A 247 -9.43 -16.25 -9.87
CA VAL A 247 -9.97 -17.49 -9.28
C VAL A 247 -10.33 -18.49 -10.36
N GLY A 248 -11.18 -18.11 -11.33
CA GLY A 248 -11.57 -18.96 -12.45
C GLY A 248 -10.39 -19.37 -13.32
N ALA A 249 -9.44 -18.46 -13.52
CA ALA A 249 -8.23 -18.73 -14.30
C ALA A 249 -7.30 -19.75 -13.61
N TYR A 250 -7.09 -19.63 -12.31
CA TYR A 250 -6.18 -20.53 -11.58
C TYR A 250 -6.80 -21.89 -11.31
N LEU A 251 -8.07 -21.93 -10.93
CA LEU A 251 -8.79 -23.15 -10.57
C LEU A 251 -9.40 -23.88 -11.77
N PHE A 252 -9.24 -23.37 -12.99
CA PHE A 252 -9.80 -24.01 -14.19
C PHE A 252 -9.45 -25.50 -14.22
N PRO A 253 -10.45 -26.40 -14.28
CA PRO A 253 -10.23 -27.84 -14.19
C PRO A 253 -9.46 -28.38 -15.38
N ARG A 254 -8.46 -29.17 -15.11
CA ARG A 254 -7.55 -29.73 -16.13
C ARG A 254 -8.24 -30.80 -16.97
N GLY A 255 -7.86 -30.84 -18.25
CA GLY A 255 -8.51 -31.69 -19.24
C GLY A 255 -9.68 -31.05 -19.98
N ASN A 256 -10.15 -29.88 -19.52
CA ASN A 256 -11.09 -29.07 -20.29
C ASN A 256 -10.35 -28.12 -21.23
N ASP A 257 -11.01 -27.78 -22.34
CA ASP A 257 -10.47 -26.82 -23.29
C ASP A 257 -10.73 -25.38 -22.82
N TRP A 258 -9.63 -24.65 -22.54
CA TRP A 258 -9.70 -23.26 -22.18
C TRP A 258 -10.35 -22.39 -23.27
N ASN A 259 -10.14 -22.73 -24.54
CA ASN A 259 -10.68 -21.96 -25.67
C ASN A 259 -12.21 -21.96 -25.68
N ASP A 260 -12.85 -23.01 -25.19
CA ASP A 260 -14.32 -23.08 -25.13
C ASP A 260 -14.91 -21.97 -24.24
N ILE A 261 -14.24 -21.61 -23.16
CA ILE A 261 -14.74 -20.59 -22.23
C ILE A 261 -14.39 -19.15 -22.65
N THR A 262 -13.55 -18.96 -23.67
CA THR A 262 -13.31 -17.61 -24.24
C THR A 262 -14.58 -17.05 -24.90
N MET A 263 -15.49 -17.92 -25.36
CA MET A 263 -16.87 -17.56 -25.70
C MET A 263 -17.69 -17.47 -24.42
N TYR A 264 -17.43 -16.45 -23.62
CA TYR A 264 -17.92 -16.29 -22.24
C TYR A 264 -19.41 -16.03 -22.13
N GLU A 265 -20.11 -15.80 -23.26
CA GLU A 265 -21.55 -15.52 -23.30
C GLU A 265 -22.24 -16.22 -24.47
N ARG A 266 -23.51 -16.56 -24.26
CA ARG A 266 -24.38 -17.16 -25.29
C ARG A 266 -25.74 -16.46 -25.29
N TRP A 267 -26.33 -16.33 -26.48
CA TRP A 267 -27.64 -15.71 -26.65
C TRP A 267 -28.77 -16.59 -26.09
N ASP A 268 -29.54 -16.04 -25.17
CA ASP A 268 -30.78 -16.62 -24.67
C ASP A 268 -31.98 -15.99 -25.43
N SER A 269 -32.60 -16.73 -26.31
CA SER A 269 -33.73 -16.25 -27.12
C SER A 269 -34.99 -16.01 -26.30
N SER A 270 -35.14 -16.66 -25.14
CA SER A 270 -36.29 -16.51 -24.26
C SER A 270 -36.25 -15.22 -23.48
N ARG A 271 -35.08 -14.87 -22.95
CA ARG A 271 -34.83 -13.64 -22.20
C ARG A 271 -34.35 -12.47 -23.07
N LYS A 272 -33.97 -12.74 -24.32
CA LYS A 272 -33.43 -11.76 -25.28
C LYS A 272 -32.20 -11.04 -24.74
N ILE A 273 -31.32 -11.74 -24.07
CA ILE A 273 -30.05 -11.26 -23.54
C ILE A 273 -28.92 -12.26 -23.79
N TYR A 274 -27.69 -11.80 -23.70
CA TYR A 274 -26.54 -12.69 -23.57
C TYR A 274 -26.41 -13.16 -22.12
N THR A 275 -26.22 -14.47 -21.93
CA THR A 275 -26.09 -15.13 -20.63
C THR A 275 -24.70 -15.67 -20.47
N GLN A 276 -24.18 -15.73 -19.22
CA GLN A 276 -22.88 -16.30 -18.94
C GLN A 276 -22.77 -17.75 -19.41
N TYR A 277 -21.71 -18.05 -20.11
CA TYR A 277 -21.33 -19.42 -20.43
C TYR A 277 -20.18 -19.88 -19.54
N TRP A 278 -20.46 -20.82 -18.66
CA TRP A 278 -19.50 -21.41 -17.75
C TRP A 278 -19.83 -22.89 -17.54
N PRO A 279 -19.24 -23.82 -18.37
CA PRO A 279 -19.55 -25.24 -18.34
C PRO A 279 -18.91 -25.99 -17.18
N VAL A 280 -18.02 -25.35 -16.42
CA VAL A 280 -17.24 -25.98 -15.34
C VAL A 280 -18.07 -26.24 -14.09
N GLY A 281 -19.23 -25.63 -13.97
CA GLY A 281 -20.08 -25.69 -12.79
C GLY A 281 -19.85 -24.56 -11.81
N ASP A 282 -20.72 -24.43 -10.84
CA ASP A 282 -20.74 -23.37 -9.85
C ASP A 282 -20.09 -23.82 -8.54
N ALA A 283 -18.97 -23.21 -8.18
CA ALA A 283 -18.37 -23.35 -6.85
C ALA A 283 -18.86 -22.22 -5.91
N GLY A 284 -20.10 -21.80 -6.09
CA GLY A 284 -20.67 -20.62 -5.48
C GLY A 284 -20.13 -19.34 -6.14
N MET A 285 -20.12 -18.22 -5.43
CA MET A 285 -19.65 -16.95 -5.98
C MET A 285 -18.13 -16.86 -6.16
N THR A 286 -17.40 -17.92 -5.85
CA THR A 286 -15.94 -17.95 -5.91
C THR A 286 -15.40 -18.29 -7.29
N MET A 287 -16.14 -18.99 -8.14
CA MET A 287 -15.63 -19.39 -9.44
C MET A 287 -16.66 -19.16 -10.53
N GLN A 288 -16.36 -18.23 -11.41
CA GLN A 288 -17.15 -17.88 -12.60
C GLN A 288 -16.22 -17.80 -13.81
N ASN A 289 -16.80 -17.69 -14.99
CA ASN A 289 -16.00 -17.44 -16.19
C ASN A 289 -15.21 -16.15 -16.04
N PRO A 290 -13.86 -16.18 -16.08
CA PRO A 290 -13.03 -15.00 -15.89
C PRO A 290 -13.28 -13.92 -16.94
N TYR A 291 -13.61 -14.27 -18.17
CA TYR A 291 -13.94 -13.30 -19.21
C TYR A 291 -15.31 -12.66 -18.98
N TRP A 292 -16.29 -13.40 -18.41
CA TRP A 292 -17.55 -12.80 -17.98
C TRP A 292 -17.30 -11.73 -16.90
N ILE A 293 -16.48 -12.04 -15.91
CA ILE A 293 -16.11 -11.07 -14.87
C ILE A 293 -15.49 -9.84 -15.52
N ASN A 294 -14.54 -10.03 -16.44
CA ASN A 294 -13.83 -8.92 -17.08
C ASN A 294 -14.72 -8.03 -17.96
N TYR A 295 -15.69 -8.60 -18.67
CA TYR A 295 -16.46 -7.88 -19.68
C TYR A 295 -17.92 -7.60 -19.29
N ARG A 296 -18.43 -8.23 -18.21
CA ARG A 296 -19.83 -8.09 -17.79
C ARG A 296 -19.99 -7.68 -16.31
N ASN A 297 -18.96 -7.82 -15.48
CA ASN A 297 -18.96 -7.32 -14.12
C ASN A 297 -18.05 -6.11 -14.03
N LEU A 298 -18.55 -4.98 -14.55
CA LEU A 298 -17.74 -3.78 -14.75
C LEU A 298 -17.69 -2.92 -13.50
N ARG A 299 -16.49 -2.46 -13.16
CA ARG A 299 -16.21 -1.48 -12.09
C ARG A 299 -15.35 -0.38 -12.67
N GLU A 300 -15.91 0.81 -12.76
CA GLU A 300 -15.25 2.00 -13.28
C GLU A 300 -15.14 3.05 -12.17
N ASN A 301 -14.00 3.68 -12.04
CA ASN A 301 -13.82 4.82 -11.15
C ASN A 301 -13.22 5.99 -11.93
N LYS A 302 -13.94 7.12 -11.96
CA LYS A 302 -13.52 8.37 -12.56
C LYS A 302 -13.17 9.37 -11.48
N LYS A 303 -12.02 10.03 -11.61
CA LYS A 303 -11.55 11.01 -10.66
C LYS A 303 -11.15 12.29 -11.37
N ASP A 304 -11.70 13.40 -10.90
CA ASP A 304 -11.29 14.74 -11.23
C ASP A 304 -10.68 15.38 -9.98
N ARG A 305 -9.43 15.87 -10.11
CA ARG A 305 -8.73 16.51 -8.99
C ARG A 305 -8.12 17.82 -9.46
N TYR A 306 -8.34 18.87 -8.70
CA TYR A 306 -7.60 20.10 -8.85
C TYR A 306 -6.88 20.48 -7.58
N ASN A 307 -5.68 21.00 -7.71
CA ASN A 307 -4.91 21.58 -6.63
C ASN A 307 -4.47 23.00 -7.02
N LEU A 308 -4.72 23.92 -6.11
CA LEU A 308 -4.39 25.33 -6.26
C LEU A 308 -3.53 25.72 -5.07
N SER A 309 -2.40 26.32 -5.30
CA SER A 309 -1.56 26.87 -4.23
C SER A 309 -1.05 28.27 -4.59
N ALA A 310 -0.96 29.11 -3.57
CA ALA A 310 -0.35 30.43 -3.67
C ALA A 310 0.49 30.68 -2.42
N GLY A 311 1.72 31.16 -2.62
CA GLY A 311 2.63 31.58 -1.57
C GLY A 311 3.14 32.98 -1.82
N LEU A 312 3.07 33.83 -0.82
CA LEU A 312 3.61 35.17 -0.83
C LEU A 312 4.74 35.24 0.17
N TYR A 313 5.92 35.61 -0.29
CA TYR A 313 7.15 35.71 0.51
C TYR A 313 7.60 37.17 0.50
N TYR A 314 7.90 37.70 1.69
CA TYR A 314 8.36 39.08 1.85
C TYR A 314 9.66 39.11 2.65
N ASP A 315 10.73 39.53 1.99
CA ASP A 315 12.04 39.72 2.62
C ASP A 315 12.05 41.03 3.40
N ILE A 316 11.78 40.92 4.73
CA ILE A 316 11.77 42.06 5.64
C ILE A 316 13.19 42.64 5.74
N THR A 317 14.16 41.73 5.85
CA THR A 317 15.60 42.03 5.83
C THR A 317 16.32 40.92 5.07
N ASP A 318 17.62 41.05 4.83
CA ASP A 318 18.44 40.03 4.16
C ASP A 318 18.53 38.70 4.96
N TRP A 319 18.09 38.71 6.21
CA TRP A 319 18.13 37.54 7.10
C TRP A 319 16.76 37.14 7.68
N MET A 320 15.69 37.82 7.25
CA MET A 320 14.34 37.55 7.78
C MET A 320 13.29 37.65 6.69
N THR A 321 12.58 36.56 6.45
CA THR A 321 11.52 36.45 5.45
C THR A 321 10.20 36.07 6.13
N LEU A 322 9.13 36.82 5.85
CA LEU A 322 7.75 36.48 6.24
C LEU A 322 7.05 35.88 5.04
N SER A 323 6.45 34.70 5.22
CA SER A 323 5.67 34.06 4.17
C SER A 323 4.25 33.70 4.61
N GLY A 324 3.33 33.76 3.68
CA GLY A 324 1.96 33.25 3.84
C GLY A 324 1.64 32.33 2.67
N ARG A 325 1.10 31.14 2.97
CA ARG A 325 0.76 30.16 1.93
C ARG A 325 -0.67 29.67 2.10
N VAL A 326 -1.33 29.40 1.00
CA VAL A 326 -2.65 28.77 0.97
C VAL A 326 -2.66 27.68 -0.10
N LYS A 327 -3.32 26.57 0.20
CA LYS A 327 -3.53 25.48 -0.74
C LYS A 327 -4.97 24.96 -0.63
N ILE A 328 -5.56 24.70 -1.77
CA ILE A 328 -6.83 24.00 -1.92
C ILE A 328 -6.55 22.77 -2.77
N ASP A 329 -6.89 21.60 -2.26
CA ASP A 329 -6.80 20.32 -2.96
C ASP A 329 -8.18 19.67 -2.89
N ASN A 330 -8.77 19.41 -4.04
CA ASN A 330 -10.12 18.85 -4.12
C ASN A 330 -10.15 17.74 -5.14
N SER A 331 -10.58 16.57 -4.70
CA SER A 331 -10.75 15.36 -5.52
C SER A 331 -12.21 14.94 -5.51
N GLN A 332 -12.80 14.82 -6.67
CA GLN A 332 -14.13 14.24 -6.89
C GLN A 332 -13.97 12.88 -7.54
N ASN A 333 -14.61 11.87 -6.95
CA ASN A 333 -14.57 10.50 -7.47
C ASN A 333 -15.99 10.03 -7.76
N LYS A 334 -16.16 9.41 -8.90
CA LYS A 334 -17.40 8.75 -9.32
C LYS A 334 -17.10 7.29 -9.61
N TYR A 335 -17.55 6.41 -8.73
CA TYR A 335 -17.45 4.97 -8.91
C TYR A 335 -18.78 4.41 -9.42
N THR A 336 -18.71 3.55 -10.43
CA THR A 336 -19.87 2.89 -11.03
C THR A 336 -19.64 1.39 -11.08
N GLU A 337 -20.61 0.63 -10.63
CA GLU A 337 -20.62 -0.83 -10.65
C GLU A 337 -21.80 -1.34 -11.47
N LYS A 338 -21.54 -2.26 -12.42
CA LYS A 338 -22.55 -2.87 -13.29
C LYS A 338 -22.27 -4.36 -13.37
N PHE A 339 -23.09 -5.17 -12.74
CA PHE A 339 -23.06 -6.62 -12.90
C PHE A 339 -24.25 -7.06 -13.74
N TYR A 340 -23.95 -7.69 -14.86
CA TYR A 340 -24.97 -8.11 -15.82
C TYR A 340 -25.79 -9.28 -15.31
N ALA A 341 -27.02 -9.42 -15.86
CA ALA A 341 -27.87 -10.55 -15.64
C ALA A 341 -27.14 -11.87 -15.93
N THR A 342 -27.38 -12.89 -15.13
CA THR A 342 -26.70 -14.19 -15.10
C THR A 342 -25.31 -14.22 -14.48
N THR A 343 -24.81 -13.11 -13.95
CA THR A 343 -23.79 -13.15 -12.91
C THR A 343 -24.33 -13.95 -11.72
N ASN A 344 -23.46 -14.67 -11.02
CA ASN A 344 -23.86 -15.42 -9.82
C ASN A 344 -24.79 -14.57 -8.91
N THR A 345 -25.94 -15.12 -8.58
CA THR A 345 -27.00 -14.37 -7.89
C THR A 345 -26.65 -13.90 -6.51
N GLN A 346 -25.68 -14.52 -5.83
CA GLN A 346 -25.17 -14.01 -4.55
C GLN A 346 -24.44 -12.67 -4.73
N LEU A 347 -23.74 -12.48 -5.87
CA LEU A 347 -23.08 -11.20 -6.18
C LEU A 347 -24.06 -10.12 -6.62
N THR A 348 -25.21 -10.51 -7.19
CA THR A 348 -26.28 -9.57 -7.60
C THR A 348 -27.39 -9.43 -6.56
N GLU A 349 -27.11 -9.82 -5.30
CA GLU A 349 -28.06 -9.80 -4.16
C GLU A 349 -29.37 -10.53 -4.50
N TYR A 350 -29.23 -11.68 -5.12
CA TYR A 350 -30.28 -12.61 -5.59
C TYR A 350 -31.10 -12.14 -6.80
N SER A 351 -30.77 -11.03 -7.44
CA SER A 351 -31.41 -10.62 -8.69
C SER A 351 -30.88 -11.41 -9.88
N THR A 352 -31.80 -11.92 -10.70
CA THR A 352 -31.48 -12.50 -12.01
C THR A 352 -31.32 -11.44 -13.10
N ASN A 353 -31.66 -10.18 -12.83
CA ASN A 353 -31.59 -9.05 -13.77
C ASN A 353 -30.31 -8.26 -13.69
N GLY A 354 -29.46 -8.54 -12.70
CA GLY A 354 -28.16 -7.87 -12.48
C GLY A 354 -28.13 -6.95 -11.27
N LEU A 355 -27.04 -6.18 -11.15
CA LEU A 355 -26.82 -5.23 -10.05
C LEU A 355 -26.26 -3.93 -10.60
N TYR A 356 -26.68 -2.82 -10.02
CA TYR A 356 -26.15 -1.50 -10.34
C TYR A 356 -25.82 -0.74 -9.07
N GLY A 357 -24.67 -0.07 -9.10
CA GLY A 357 -24.22 0.81 -8.02
C GLY A 357 -23.58 2.08 -8.56
N GLN A 358 -23.81 3.18 -7.90
CA GLN A 358 -23.12 4.45 -8.11
C GLN A 358 -22.72 5.04 -6.78
N GLU A 359 -21.48 5.49 -6.69
CA GLU A 359 -20.93 6.19 -5.52
C GLU A 359 -20.24 7.46 -6.00
N GLU A 360 -20.60 8.59 -5.40
CA GLU A 360 -19.93 9.87 -5.60
C GLU A 360 -19.32 10.31 -4.29
N SER A 361 -18.05 10.65 -4.31
CA SER A 361 -17.37 11.14 -3.12
C SER A 361 -16.46 12.30 -3.43
N GLN A 362 -16.31 13.18 -2.46
CA GLN A 362 -15.45 14.34 -2.53
C GLN A 362 -14.51 14.35 -1.33
N ASP A 363 -13.21 14.48 -1.61
CA ASP A 363 -12.17 14.77 -0.64
C ASP A 363 -11.67 16.19 -0.85
N LYS A 364 -11.73 17.03 0.17
CA LYS A 364 -11.30 18.42 0.10
C LYS A 364 -10.36 18.76 1.25
N GLN A 365 -9.22 19.32 0.92
CA GLN A 365 -8.28 19.92 1.87
C GLN A 365 -8.16 21.41 1.61
N VAL A 366 -8.28 22.22 2.67
CA VAL A 366 -7.87 23.63 2.67
C VAL A 366 -6.77 23.77 3.70
N TYR A 367 -5.63 24.25 3.29
CA TYR A 367 -4.48 24.49 4.16
C TYR A 367 -4.03 25.94 4.03
N ALA A 368 -3.72 26.59 5.14
CA ALA A 368 -3.08 27.89 5.15
C ALA A 368 -2.05 27.95 6.27
N ASP A 369 -0.96 28.70 6.01
CA ASP A 369 0.02 29.01 7.05
C ASP A 369 0.64 30.40 6.89
N VAL A 370 1.20 30.85 8.01
CA VAL A 370 2.09 32.01 8.06
C VAL A 370 3.37 31.58 8.74
N LEU A 371 4.51 31.92 8.15
CA LEU A 371 5.82 31.50 8.61
C LEU A 371 6.80 32.67 8.57
N LEU A 372 7.50 32.90 9.66
CA LEU A 372 8.64 33.79 9.77
C LEU A 372 9.91 32.97 9.77
N ASP A 373 10.71 33.10 8.71
CA ASP A 373 12.00 32.45 8.55
C ASP A 373 13.13 33.43 8.96
N ILE A 374 14.09 32.92 9.75
CA ILE A 374 15.24 33.65 10.24
C ILE A 374 16.49 32.89 9.82
N ASN A 375 17.39 33.56 9.11
CA ASN A 375 18.67 32.99 8.69
C ASN A 375 19.77 34.02 8.86
N LYS A 376 20.50 33.97 10.01
CA LYS A 376 21.50 34.97 10.36
C LYS A 376 22.80 34.33 10.79
N THR A 377 23.87 34.83 10.22
CA THR A 377 25.25 34.49 10.65
C THR A 377 25.94 35.72 11.18
N TRP A 378 26.59 35.59 12.33
CA TRP A 378 27.42 36.66 12.95
C TRP A 378 28.61 36.04 13.62
N ASN A 379 29.81 36.48 13.26
CA ASN A 379 31.07 35.94 13.71
C ASN A 379 31.09 34.40 13.57
N ASP A 380 31.32 33.69 14.68
CA ASP A 380 31.37 32.24 14.75
C ASP A 380 29.98 31.56 14.90
N TRP A 381 28.91 32.34 14.99
CA TRP A 381 27.56 31.84 15.25
C TRP A 381 26.67 31.89 13.99
N SER A 382 25.83 30.89 13.85
CA SER A 382 24.74 30.87 12.88
C SER A 382 23.42 30.52 13.58
N LEU A 383 22.34 31.17 13.13
CA LEU A 383 20.97 30.88 13.54
C LEU A 383 20.10 30.65 12.31
N HIS A 384 19.57 29.45 12.19
CA HIS A 384 18.51 29.15 11.27
C HIS A 384 17.27 28.81 12.07
N GLY A 385 16.19 29.55 11.90
CA GLY A 385 14.99 29.34 12.68
C GLY A 385 13.72 29.68 11.92
N ASN A 386 12.61 29.16 12.39
CA ASN A 386 11.30 29.54 11.92
C ASN A 386 10.30 29.59 13.06
N LEU A 387 9.28 30.44 12.92
CA LEU A 387 8.12 30.51 13.77
C LEU A 387 6.90 30.61 12.89
N GLY A 388 5.94 29.70 13.06
CA GLY A 388 4.79 29.63 12.21
C GLY A 388 3.51 29.21 12.91
N ALA A 389 2.41 29.50 12.23
CA ALA A 389 1.09 29.02 12.56
C ALA A 389 0.40 28.49 11.31
N SER A 390 -0.39 27.44 11.46
CA SER A 390 -1.11 26.83 10.34
C SER A 390 -2.50 26.36 10.71
N ILE A 391 -3.36 26.27 9.72
CA ILE A 391 -4.68 25.65 9.79
C ILE A 391 -4.83 24.67 8.64
N SER A 392 -5.29 23.46 8.95
CA SER A 392 -5.65 22.43 7.99
C SER A 392 -7.10 22.02 8.21
N ASP A 393 -7.92 22.14 7.20
CA ASP A 393 -9.33 21.76 7.19
C ASP A 393 -9.53 20.67 6.16
N LEU A 394 -9.96 19.49 6.60
CA LEU A 394 -10.21 18.31 5.79
C LEU A 394 -11.71 18.03 5.79
N ARG A 395 -12.26 17.75 4.63
CA ARG A 395 -13.66 17.39 4.47
C ARG A 395 -13.78 16.22 3.50
N TYR A 396 -14.63 15.28 3.86
CA TYR A 396 -15.07 14.16 3.05
C TYR A 396 -16.58 14.12 2.98
N ASP A 397 -17.15 14.00 1.80
CA ASP A 397 -18.57 13.81 1.55
C ASP A 397 -18.76 12.58 0.67
N LEU A 398 -19.76 11.76 0.98
CA LEU A 398 -20.10 10.54 0.26
C LEU A 398 -21.61 10.47 0.02
N PHE A 399 -21.97 10.19 -1.22
CA PHE A 399 -23.31 9.76 -1.60
C PHE A 399 -23.20 8.47 -2.38
N SER A 400 -23.97 7.44 -2.02
CA SER A 400 -23.98 6.18 -2.75
C SER A 400 -25.38 5.55 -2.77
N LEU A 401 -25.65 4.92 -3.88
CA LEU A 401 -26.84 4.11 -4.09
C LEU A 401 -26.40 2.83 -4.83
N ARG A 402 -26.69 1.67 -4.24
CA ARG A 402 -26.34 0.36 -4.79
C ARG A 402 -27.47 -0.64 -4.50
N GLY A 403 -27.77 -1.49 -5.44
CA GLY A 403 -28.72 -2.57 -5.22
C GLY A 403 -28.94 -3.49 -6.41
N PRO A 404 -29.64 -4.58 -6.18
CA PRO A 404 -30.07 -5.47 -7.23
C PRO A 404 -31.05 -4.74 -8.16
N ILE A 405 -30.99 -5.02 -9.46
CA ILE A 405 -32.03 -4.58 -10.40
C ILE A 405 -33.33 -5.31 -10.03
N ALA A 406 -34.43 -4.57 -9.98
CA ALA A 406 -35.72 -5.08 -9.54
C ALA A 406 -36.11 -6.40 -10.27
N ASP A 407 -36.51 -7.38 -9.48
CA ASP A 407 -36.75 -8.74 -9.89
C ASP A 407 -37.75 -9.40 -8.94
N GLY A 408 -38.77 -10.07 -9.46
CA GLY A 408 -39.74 -10.79 -8.64
C GLY A 408 -39.15 -11.90 -7.77
N SER A 409 -37.92 -12.35 -8.04
CA SER A 409 -37.16 -13.26 -7.16
C SER A 409 -36.52 -12.55 -5.96
N VAL A 410 -36.27 -11.25 -6.08
CA VAL A 410 -35.74 -10.40 -5.01
C VAL A 410 -36.86 -9.88 -4.11
N ASP A 411 -37.92 -9.36 -4.75
CA ASP A 411 -39.13 -8.87 -4.09
C ASP A 411 -40.33 -9.17 -4.99
N PRO A 412 -41.29 -10.05 -4.58
CA PRO A 412 -42.44 -10.41 -5.37
C PRO A 412 -43.34 -9.23 -5.78
N SER A 413 -43.29 -8.12 -5.06
CA SER A 413 -44.03 -6.89 -5.40
C SER A 413 -43.37 -6.09 -6.54
N GLU A 414 -42.12 -6.37 -6.86
CA GLU A 414 -41.31 -5.67 -7.85
C GLU A 414 -41.17 -6.49 -9.15
N SER A 415 -42.21 -6.98 -9.71
CA SER A 415 -42.28 -7.96 -10.82
C SER A 415 -41.81 -7.46 -12.20
N LYS A 416 -41.19 -6.29 -12.29
CA LYS A 416 -40.68 -5.76 -13.58
C LYS A 416 -39.33 -6.36 -13.93
N ASN A 417 -39.38 -7.36 -14.80
CA ASN A 417 -38.18 -8.08 -15.22
C ASN A 417 -37.57 -7.45 -16.48
N ILE A 418 -36.78 -6.40 -16.30
CA ILE A 418 -35.97 -5.80 -17.37
C ILE A 418 -34.50 -5.96 -17.01
N PRO A 419 -33.82 -7.00 -17.51
CA PRO A 419 -32.44 -7.26 -17.22
C PRO A 419 -31.52 -6.20 -17.83
N ASN A 420 -30.39 -5.96 -17.16
CA ASN A 420 -29.31 -5.08 -17.65
C ASN A 420 -29.68 -3.60 -17.85
N VAL A 421 -30.68 -3.10 -17.13
CA VAL A 421 -31.02 -1.67 -17.11
C VAL A 421 -30.30 -0.99 -15.97
N PHE A 422 -29.13 -0.42 -16.26
CA PHE A 422 -28.22 0.18 -15.27
C PHE A 422 -28.57 1.64 -15.01
N ASN A 423 -29.63 1.85 -14.25
CA ASN A 423 -30.00 3.17 -13.72
C ASN A 423 -30.67 3.03 -12.35
N VAL A 424 -30.76 4.12 -11.61
CA VAL A 424 -31.29 4.14 -10.25
C VAL A 424 -32.77 3.77 -10.14
N PHE A 425 -33.55 4.00 -11.20
CA PHE A 425 -34.99 3.69 -11.22
C PHE A 425 -35.28 2.20 -11.46
N ALA A 426 -34.30 1.45 -11.95
CA ALA A 426 -34.40 0.01 -12.15
C ALA A 426 -34.08 -0.79 -10.88
N LEU A 427 -33.58 -0.15 -9.84
CA LEU A 427 -33.17 -0.83 -8.61
C LEU A 427 -34.37 -1.23 -7.76
N SER A 428 -34.27 -2.37 -7.08
CA SER A 428 -35.22 -2.80 -6.06
C SER A 428 -35.30 -1.73 -4.94
N GLN A 429 -36.51 -1.28 -4.66
CA GLN A 429 -36.72 -0.26 -3.62
C GLN A 429 -36.50 -0.80 -2.22
N SER A 430 -36.83 -2.08 -2.00
CA SER A 430 -36.75 -2.73 -0.69
C SER A 430 -35.33 -3.22 -0.34
N LYS A 431 -34.49 -3.50 -1.34
CA LYS A 431 -33.17 -4.11 -1.17
C LYS A 431 -32.00 -3.16 -1.45
N SER A 432 -32.25 -2.01 -2.06
CA SER A 432 -31.19 -1.06 -2.37
C SER A 432 -30.63 -0.42 -1.11
N VAL A 433 -29.29 -0.36 -1.07
CA VAL A 433 -28.54 0.35 -0.02
C VAL A 433 -28.38 1.80 -0.44
N LYS A 434 -28.80 2.71 0.45
CA LYS A 434 -28.67 4.16 0.28
C LYS A 434 -27.74 4.69 1.37
N ARG A 435 -26.72 5.41 0.98
CA ARG A 435 -25.75 5.94 1.94
C ARG A 435 -25.48 7.41 1.68
N GLN A 436 -25.56 8.21 2.71
CA GLN A 436 -25.07 9.57 2.74
C GLN A 436 -24.22 9.70 4.00
N ALA A 437 -22.95 9.97 3.83
CA ALA A 437 -21.99 10.04 4.91
C ALA A 437 -20.98 11.16 4.66
N GLY A 438 -20.31 11.60 5.70
CA GLY A 438 -19.26 12.58 5.56
C GLY A 438 -18.66 12.91 6.93
N TRP A 439 -17.54 13.63 6.86
CA TRP A 439 -16.87 14.12 8.06
C TRP A 439 -16.06 15.37 7.75
N ARG A 440 -15.78 16.13 8.79
CA ARG A 440 -14.88 17.28 8.72
C ARG A 440 -13.91 17.21 9.89
N GLU A 441 -12.64 17.42 9.61
CA GLU A 441 -11.56 17.52 10.60
C GLU A 441 -10.82 18.84 10.40
N GLN A 442 -10.50 19.49 11.50
CA GLN A 442 -9.70 20.71 11.47
C GLN A 442 -8.57 20.57 12.50
N THR A 443 -7.39 21.00 12.11
CA THR A 443 -6.24 21.10 13.01
C THR A 443 -5.67 22.51 12.92
N GLN A 444 -5.55 23.17 14.06
CA GLN A 444 -4.84 24.43 14.20
C GLN A 444 -3.49 24.14 14.87
N SER A 445 -2.45 24.87 14.49
CA SER A 445 -1.11 24.60 14.97
C SER A 445 -0.29 25.87 15.12
N VAL A 446 0.58 25.87 16.14
CA VAL A 446 1.64 26.85 16.32
C VAL A 446 2.94 26.07 16.48
N TYR A 447 3.99 26.44 15.75
CA TYR A 447 5.25 25.72 15.74
C TYR A 447 6.43 26.65 15.53
N GLY A 448 7.58 26.19 15.97
CA GLY A 448 8.85 26.85 15.73
C GLY A 448 10.02 25.89 15.78
N SER A 449 11.08 26.26 15.09
CA SER A 449 12.37 25.57 15.15
C SER A 449 13.50 26.59 15.21
N ALA A 450 14.62 26.18 15.83
CA ALA A 450 15.86 26.93 15.85
C ALA A 450 17.02 25.96 15.76
N GLU A 451 17.89 26.14 14.79
CA GLU A 451 19.20 25.52 14.72
C GLU A 451 20.27 26.58 15.00
N ILE A 452 21.02 26.36 16.05
CA ILE A 452 22.11 27.24 16.51
C ILE A 452 23.41 26.54 16.16
N GLY A 453 24.20 27.14 15.27
CA GLY A 453 25.51 26.67 14.88
C GLY A 453 26.64 27.52 15.56
N PHE A 454 27.72 26.86 15.91
CA PHE A 454 28.92 27.52 16.43
C PHE A 454 30.17 26.99 15.73
N LYS A 455 30.94 27.89 15.14
CA LYS A 455 32.22 27.62 14.42
C LYS A 455 32.07 26.58 13.29
N ASN A 456 30.89 26.47 12.67
CA ASN A 456 30.56 25.44 11.71
C ASN A 456 30.81 23.99 12.18
N ALA A 457 31.03 23.82 13.47
CA ALA A 457 31.41 22.55 14.09
C ALA A 457 30.33 21.98 15.01
N TYR A 458 29.69 22.83 15.81
CA TYR A 458 28.66 22.41 16.78
C TYR A 458 27.31 22.94 16.37
N TYR A 459 26.29 22.07 16.43
CA TYR A 459 24.94 22.46 16.11
C TYR A 459 23.98 21.92 17.17
N LEU A 460 23.07 22.78 17.60
CA LEU A 460 21.94 22.45 18.47
C LEU A 460 20.66 22.81 17.74
N THR A 461 19.79 21.82 17.52
CA THR A 461 18.47 22.00 16.89
C THR A 461 17.39 21.80 17.94
N LEU A 462 16.53 22.80 18.10
CA LEU A 462 15.38 22.78 19.01
C LEU A 462 14.11 22.96 18.17
N THR A 463 13.11 22.10 18.38
CA THR A 463 11.81 22.28 17.73
C THR A 463 10.69 22.10 18.75
N GLY A 464 9.61 22.84 18.55
CA GLY A 464 8.40 22.69 19.33
C GLY A 464 7.18 22.98 18.49
N ARG A 465 6.14 22.17 18.67
CA ARG A 465 4.87 22.35 18.00
C ARG A 465 3.73 22.01 18.94
N ASN A 466 2.65 22.79 18.87
CA ASN A 466 1.40 22.46 19.51
C ASN A 466 0.29 22.37 18.49
N ASP A 467 -0.43 21.25 18.49
CA ASP A 467 -1.59 21.02 17.63
C ASP A 467 -2.88 20.97 18.47
N TRP A 468 -3.94 21.55 17.93
CA TRP A 468 -5.31 21.50 18.43
C TRP A 468 -6.20 20.83 17.37
N PRO A 469 -6.20 19.49 17.27
CA PRO A 469 -7.06 18.78 16.33
C PRO A 469 -8.49 18.68 16.86
N SER A 470 -9.46 18.79 15.96
CA SER A 470 -10.89 18.72 16.29
C SER A 470 -11.32 17.40 16.93
N GLN A 471 -10.58 16.30 16.70
CA GLN A 471 -10.82 15.01 17.37
C GLN A 471 -10.75 15.11 18.90
N LEU A 472 -9.95 16.05 19.43
CA LEU A 472 -9.81 16.29 20.88
C LEU A 472 -10.84 17.28 21.45
N ALA A 473 -11.68 17.89 20.62
CA ALA A 473 -12.61 18.93 21.06
C ALA A 473 -13.79 18.40 21.89
N GLY A 474 -14.08 17.10 21.81
CA GLY A 474 -15.21 16.48 22.50
C GLY A 474 -15.07 16.42 24.03
N PRO A 475 -16.19 16.22 24.76
CA PRO A 475 -16.23 16.28 26.22
C PRO A 475 -15.39 15.20 26.91
N ARG A 476 -15.20 14.04 26.27
CA ARG A 476 -14.49 12.90 26.83
C ARG A 476 -12.97 12.95 26.67
N SER A 477 -12.45 13.94 25.96
CA SER A 477 -11.01 14.17 25.87
C SER A 477 -10.46 14.88 27.10
N SER A 478 -9.40 14.34 27.69
CA SER A 478 -8.69 14.96 28.80
C SER A 478 -7.87 16.18 28.39
N GLN A 479 -7.55 16.29 27.08
CA GLN A 479 -6.71 17.35 26.53
C GLN A 479 -7.36 17.89 25.25
N LYS A 480 -7.28 19.20 25.03
CA LYS A 480 -7.80 19.86 23.83
C LYS A 480 -6.72 20.05 22.76
N GLY A 481 -5.48 19.90 23.12
CA GLY A 481 -4.31 19.96 22.24
C GLY A 481 -3.13 19.25 22.89
N PHE A 482 -2.07 19.09 22.15
CA PHE A 482 -0.84 18.45 22.64
C PHE A 482 0.42 19.09 22.07
N PHE A 483 1.40 19.26 22.95
CA PHE A 483 2.72 19.77 22.60
C PHE A 483 3.68 18.63 22.33
N TYR A 484 4.51 18.78 21.30
CA TYR A 484 5.58 17.85 20.98
C TYR A 484 6.92 18.56 20.70
N PRO A 485 7.89 18.36 21.61
CA PRO A 485 9.24 18.88 21.47
C PRO A 485 10.15 17.92 20.71
N SER A 486 11.21 18.48 20.12
CA SER A 486 12.36 17.73 19.65
C SER A 486 13.66 18.50 19.95
N VAL A 487 14.70 17.75 20.29
CA VAL A 487 16.04 18.27 20.53
C VAL A 487 17.04 17.44 19.76
N GLY A 488 17.88 18.08 18.97
CA GLY A 488 18.96 17.48 18.22
C GLY A 488 20.28 18.15 18.50
N ALA A 489 21.35 17.37 18.57
CA ALA A 489 22.72 17.89 18.66
C ALA A 489 23.61 17.20 17.64
N SER A 490 24.51 17.94 17.02
CA SER A 490 25.53 17.37 16.16
C SER A 490 26.85 18.09 16.26
N VAL A 491 27.90 17.34 15.99
CA VAL A 491 29.27 17.85 16.01
C VAL A 491 30.04 17.39 14.78
N VAL A 492 30.68 18.31 14.08
CA VAL A 492 31.54 18.04 12.93
C VAL A 492 32.97 17.92 13.42
N LEU A 493 33.42 16.70 13.63
CA LEU A 493 34.73 16.40 14.21
C LEU A 493 35.87 16.86 13.29
N SER A 494 35.65 16.84 11.98
CA SER A 494 36.64 17.30 10.99
C SER A 494 36.96 18.81 11.12
N GLU A 495 36.07 19.61 11.72
CA GLU A 495 36.27 21.02 11.97
C GLU A 495 36.97 21.31 13.33
N ILE A 496 36.99 20.31 14.20
CA ILE A 496 37.44 20.48 15.58
C ILE A 496 38.83 19.87 15.81
N ILE A 497 39.09 18.69 15.20
CA ILE A 497 40.32 17.93 15.43
C ILE A 497 41.42 18.45 14.51
N PRO A 498 42.45 19.16 15.08
CA PRO A 498 43.60 19.58 14.29
C PRO A 498 44.35 18.34 13.78
N ASN A 499 44.81 18.37 12.55
CA ASN A 499 45.59 17.29 11.93
C ASN A 499 44.84 15.95 11.80
N MET A 500 43.52 16.00 11.57
CA MET A 500 42.77 14.78 11.19
C MET A 500 43.47 14.11 10.00
N PRO A 501 43.55 12.77 9.95
CA PRO A 501 44.10 12.07 8.78
C PRO A 501 43.50 12.56 7.49
N LYS A 502 44.29 12.89 6.47
CA LYS A 502 43.81 13.38 5.14
C LYS A 502 42.85 12.44 4.46
N GLN A 503 42.84 11.19 4.89
CA GLN A 503 41.90 10.17 4.40
C GLN A 503 40.47 10.33 4.95
N LEU A 504 40.29 11.10 6.05
CA LEU A 504 38.99 11.40 6.67
C LEU A 504 38.64 12.87 6.38
N GLU A 505 37.91 13.15 5.34
CA GLU A 505 37.58 14.50 4.89
C GLU A 505 36.45 15.13 5.68
N TYR A 506 35.53 14.32 6.13
CA TYR A 506 34.37 14.77 6.88
C TYR A 506 33.90 13.68 7.84
N VAL A 507 33.73 14.09 9.12
CA VAL A 507 33.14 13.21 10.15
C VAL A 507 32.19 14.03 10.99
N LYS A 508 30.89 13.64 10.97
CA LYS A 508 29.85 14.26 11.77
C LYS A 508 29.19 13.21 12.66
N LEU A 509 29.10 13.50 13.95
CA LEU A 509 28.26 12.75 14.90
C LEU A 509 26.96 13.51 15.12
N ARG A 510 25.86 12.79 15.27
CA ARG A 510 24.54 13.37 15.54
C ARG A 510 23.75 12.53 16.54
N THR A 511 22.96 13.19 17.35
CA THR A 511 21.96 12.55 18.20
C THR A 511 20.71 13.41 18.26
N SER A 512 19.54 12.79 18.41
CA SER A 512 18.28 13.51 18.56
C SER A 512 17.29 12.73 19.41
N TRP A 513 16.42 13.47 20.07
CA TRP A 513 15.25 12.97 20.76
C TRP A 513 14.03 13.76 20.34
N ALA A 514 12.90 13.06 20.15
CA ALA A 514 11.62 13.67 19.82
C ALA A 514 10.47 12.95 20.51
N SER A 515 9.46 13.71 20.91
CA SER A 515 8.21 13.18 21.48
C SER A 515 7.04 13.73 20.70
N VAL A 516 6.28 12.86 20.01
CA VAL A 516 5.20 13.23 19.09
C VAL A 516 3.88 12.69 19.58
N GLY A 517 2.83 13.54 19.59
CA GLY A 517 1.46 13.12 19.82
C GLY A 517 0.72 12.80 18.52
N VAL A 518 -0.19 11.83 18.57
CA VAL A 518 -1.12 11.51 17.48
C VAL A 518 -2.54 11.45 18.06
N PRO A 519 -3.52 12.20 17.53
CA PRO A 519 -4.88 12.19 18.06
C PRO A 519 -5.50 10.80 17.90
N PHE A 520 -6.43 10.45 18.78
CA PHE A 520 -7.25 9.25 18.63
C PHE A 520 -8.28 9.42 17.50
N GLY A 521 -9.02 8.34 17.17
CA GLY A 521 -9.97 8.33 16.06
C GLY A 521 -11.11 9.33 16.20
N ARG A 522 -11.71 9.71 15.05
CA ARG A 522 -12.92 10.54 14.99
C ARG A 522 -14.03 9.94 15.87
N TRP A 523 -14.87 10.80 16.40
CA TRP A 523 -16.08 10.46 17.18
C TRP A 523 -15.83 9.78 18.51
N LEU A 524 -14.59 9.42 18.85
CA LEU A 524 -14.31 8.76 20.13
C LEU A 524 -14.56 9.67 21.34
N ALA A 525 -14.15 10.94 21.25
CA ALA A 525 -14.40 11.94 22.31
C ALA A 525 -15.82 12.52 22.28
N ASN A 526 -16.53 12.37 21.18
CA ASN A 526 -17.91 12.82 21.00
C ASN A 526 -18.68 11.79 20.16
N PRO A 527 -19.04 10.64 20.74
CA PRO A 527 -19.68 9.54 20.03
C PRO A 527 -21.01 9.94 19.40
N MET A 528 -21.28 9.37 18.24
CA MET A 528 -22.49 9.60 17.47
C MET A 528 -23.23 8.29 17.20
N HIS A 529 -24.57 8.37 17.06
CA HIS A 529 -25.35 7.30 16.47
C HIS A 529 -25.22 7.35 14.96
N GLU A 530 -25.18 6.19 14.33
CA GLU A 530 -25.13 6.06 12.88
C GLU A 530 -26.47 5.62 12.31
N TRP A 531 -26.86 6.20 11.18
CA TRP A 531 -27.97 5.68 10.40
C TRP A 531 -27.46 4.49 9.59
N PRO A 532 -28.06 3.30 9.71
CA PRO A 532 -27.61 2.13 8.96
C PRO A 532 -27.87 2.27 7.47
N ASP A 533 -27.04 1.64 6.67
CA ASP A 533 -27.21 1.55 5.21
C ASP A 533 -28.50 0.83 4.81
N LYS A 534 -28.98 -0.07 5.67
CA LYS A 534 -30.24 -0.81 5.55
C LYS A 534 -31.01 -0.73 6.87
N GLY A 535 -32.20 -0.22 6.83
CA GLY A 535 -33.07 -0.12 8.01
C GLY A 535 -33.72 1.27 8.16
N ASN A 536 -34.61 1.39 9.12
CA ASN A 536 -35.39 2.60 9.41
C ASN A 536 -35.17 3.12 10.84
N SER A 537 -34.08 2.74 11.48
CA SER A 537 -33.74 3.16 12.84
C SER A 537 -32.26 3.43 12.99
N TRP A 538 -31.90 4.31 13.92
CA TRP A 538 -30.51 4.56 14.25
C TRP A 538 -29.84 3.32 14.87
N ASN A 539 -28.61 3.03 14.46
CA ASN A 539 -27.77 2.07 15.16
C ASN A 539 -27.32 2.64 16.48
N THR A 540 -27.37 1.83 17.53
CA THR A 540 -26.74 2.17 18.80
C THR A 540 -25.23 2.10 18.67
N GLN A 541 -24.51 2.85 19.49
CA GLN A 541 -23.06 2.79 19.55
C GLN A 541 -22.60 1.38 19.95
N THR A 542 -21.63 0.85 19.23
CA THR A 542 -21.02 -0.45 19.52
C THR A 542 -19.88 -0.37 20.52
N ALA A 543 -19.19 0.76 20.56
CA ALA A 543 -18.10 1.01 21.48
C ALA A 543 -18.56 1.69 22.78
N TYR A 544 -18.10 1.16 23.93
CA TYR A 544 -18.36 1.76 25.24
C TYR A 544 -17.76 3.18 25.32
N PRO A 545 -18.51 4.17 25.76
CA PRO A 545 -18.05 5.56 25.82
C PRO A 545 -17.08 5.81 26.99
N VAL A 546 -15.80 5.76 26.73
CA VAL A 546 -14.74 5.95 27.72
C VAL A 546 -14.42 7.44 27.94
N GLU A 547 -14.17 7.82 29.19
CA GLU A 547 -13.76 9.17 29.59
C GLU A 547 -12.23 9.31 29.66
N ASN A 548 -11.75 10.54 29.74
CA ASN A 548 -10.33 10.88 29.91
C ASN A 548 -9.39 10.40 28.81
N LEU A 549 -9.89 10.38 27.58
CA LEU A 549 -9.11 10.03 26.42
C LEU A 549 -7.86 10.90 26.24
N LYS A 550 -6.73 10.28 25.89
CA LYS A 550 -5.44 10.93 25.65
C LYS A 550 -4.92 10.63 24.25
N PRO A 551 -4.16 11.53 23.62
CA PRO A 551 -3.46 11.22 22.38
C PRO A 551 -2.43 10.10 22.59
N GLU A 552 -2.17 9.31 21.54
CA GLU A 552 -1.05 8.40 21.50
C GLU A 552 0.25 9.22 21.52
N ARG A 553 1.31 8.66 22.13
CA ARG A 553 2.61 9.34 22.27
C ARG A 553 3.73 8.47 21.77
N THR A 554 4.46 8.95 20.77
CA THR A 554 5.66 8.30 20.23
C THR A 554 6.89 9.05 20.71
N ASN A 555 7.74 8.38 21.48
CA ASN A 555 9.06 8.89 21.90
C ASN A 555 10.12 8.18 21.08
N SER A 556 11.02 8.94 20.45
CA SER A 556 12.08 8.42 19.60
C SER A 556 13.42 9.00 19.99
N TRP A 557 14.44 8.14 20.06
CA TRP A 557 15.84 8.55 20.20
C TRP A 557 16.63 7.97 19.03
N GLU A 558 17.58 8.77 18.53
CA GLU A 558 18.45 8.41 17.42
C GLU A 558 19.88 8.86 17.70
N ALA A 559 20.86 8.06 17.29
CA ALA A 559 22.27 8.43 17.20
C ALA A 559 22.84 8.00 15.85
N GLY A 560 23.70 8.83 15.26
CA GLY A 560 24.24 8.54 13.95
C GLY A 560 25.59 9.14 13.68
N ILE A 561 26.27 8.60 12.68
CA ILE A 561 27.54 9.06 12.15
C ILE A 561 27.45 9.21 10.64
N SER A 562 27.97 10.32 10.13
CA SER A 562 28.15 10.55 8.68
C SER A 562 29.63 10.80 8.42
N MET A 563 30.19 10.11 7.44
CA MET A 563 31.63 10.21 7.11
C MET A 563 31.82 10.31 5.59
N ARG A 564 32.85 11.06 5.18
CA ARG A 564 33.46 10.98 3.85
C ARG A 564 34.95 10.67 4.02
N PHE A 565 35.43 9.71 3.23
CA PHE A 565 36.80 9.24 3.37
C PHE A 565 37.37 8.74 2.03
N LEU A 566 38.70 8.82 1.90
CA LEU A 566 39.44 8.43 0.72
C LEU A 566 38.98 9.14 -0.59
N ASN A 567 38.37 10.31 -0.50
CA ASN A 567 37.80 11.13 -1.58
C ASN A 567 36.64 10.47 -2.39
N TRP A 568 36.32 9.22 -2.14
CA TRP A 568 35.36 8.46 -2.95
C TRP A 568 34.28 7.74 -2.16
N PHE A 569 34.48 7.56 -0.88
CA PHE A 569 33.56 6.82 -0.03
C PHE A 569 32.75 7.75 0.85
N SER A 570 31.48 7.42 1.02
CA SER A 570 30.59 8.02 2.01
C SER A 570 29.94 6.93 2.85
N LEU A 571 29.86 7.17 4.16
CA LEU A 571 29.18 6.30 5.12
C LEU A 571 28.17 7.13 5.90
N ASP A 572 26.94 6.67 5.97
CA ASP A 572 25.94 7.14 6.92
C ASP A 572 25.42 5.94 7.70
N ALA A 573 25.51 5.99 9.00
CA ALA A 573 25.02 4.93 9.88
C ALA A 573 24.23 5.55 11.02
N SER A 574 23.09 4.96 11.35
CA SER A 574 22.26 5.38 12.48
C SER A 574 21.67 4.20 13.23
N TYR A 575 21.52 4.39 14.53
CA TYR A 575 20.73 3.55 15.42
C TYR A 575 19.54 4.36 15.92
N TYR A 576 18.37 3.72 15.97
CA TYR A 576 17.17 4.34 16.51
C TYR A 576 16.43 3.42 17.48
N ASN A 577 15.72 4.06 18.41
CA ASN A 577 14.82 3.40 19.35
C ASN A 577 13.56 4.25 19.52
N THR A 578 12.41 3.65 19.28
CA THR A 578 11.11 4.33 19.27
C THR A 578 10.11 3.56 20.10
N HIS A 579 9.40 4.25 20.99
CA HIS A 579 8.28 3.73 21.79
C HIS A 579 7.02 4.50 21.48
N THR A 580 5.94 3.77 21.10
CA THR A 580 4.60 4.35 20.91
C THR A 580 3.68 3.85 22.02
N LYS A 581 3.26 4.75 22.88
CA LYS A 581 2.45 4.49 24.08
C LYS A 581 1.04 5.04 23.97
N ASN A 582 0.14 4.62 24.88
CA ASN A 582 -1.26 5.01 24.93
C ASN A 582 -2.00 4.66 23.63
N GLN A 583 -1.64 3.57 22.97
CA GLN A 583 -2.31 3.14 21.76
C GLN A 583 -3.73 2.66 22.09
N THR A 584 -4.69 3.06 21.27
CA THR A 584 -6.09 2.65 21.45
C THR A 584 -6.28 1.25 20.91
N ILE A 585 -6.74 0.35 21.74
CA ILE A 585 -7.14 -1.03 21.42
C ILE A 585 -8.62 -1.20 21.74
N TYR A 586 -9.30 -2.12 21.01
CA TYR A 586 -10.74 -2.33 21.11
C TYR A 586 -11.04 -3.79 21.52
N PRO A 587 -10.75 -4.18 22.78
CA PRO A 587 -11.15 -5.49 23.25
C PRO A 587 -12.66 -5.66 23.21
N LYS A 588 -13.08 -6.90 22.90
CA LYS A 588 -14.50 -7.25 22.92
C LYS A 588 -14.97 -7.38 24.39
N ILE A 589 -16.17 -6.93 24.63
CA ILE A 589 -16.85 -7.07 25.93
C ILE A 589 -18.20 -7.75 25.75
N SER A 590 -18.79 -8.21 26.87
CA SER A 590 -20.10 -8.87 26.82
C SER A 590 -21.16 -7.92 26.27
N THR A 591 -21.90 -8.37 25.26
CA THR A 591 -23.03 -7.65 24.68
C THR A 591 -24.18 -7.38 25.68
N GLY A 592 -24.21 -8.09 26.80
CA GLY A 592 -25.11 -7.81 27.92
C GLY A 592 -24.90 -6.43 28.55
N SER A 593 -23.74 -5.78 28.29
CA SER A 593 -23.49 -4.38 28.68
C SER A 593 -24.18 -3.35 27.78
N GLY A 594 -24.78 -3.78 26.67
CA GLY A 594 -25.29 -2.90 25.62
C GLY A 594 -24.24 -2.46 24.60
N TYR A 595 -22.98 -2.89 24.75
CA TYR A 595 -21.86 -2.58 23.88
C TYR A 595 -21.12 -3.85 23.48
N SER A 596 -20.38 -3.83 22.37
CA SER A 596 -19.61 -4.99 21.89
C SER A 596 -18.11 -4.86 22.10
N GLU A 597 -17.61 -3.67 22.34
CA GLU A 597 -16.20 -3.38 22.53
C GLU A 597 -15.96 -2.15 23.41
N ILE A 598 -14.76 -2.04 23.96
CA ILE A 598 -14.33 -0.92 24.79
C ILE A 598 -13.01 -0.35 24.28
N PRO A 599 -12.91 0.96 23.94
CA PRO A 599 -11.65 1.58 23.56
C PRO A 599 -10.77 1.79 24.80
N ILE A 600 -9.64 1.08 24.86
CA ILE A 600 -8.66 1.18 25.95
C ILE A 600 -7.37 1.76 25.40
N GLN A 601 -6.82 2.77 26.07
CA GLN A 601 -5.58 3.44 25.73
C GLN A 601 -4.43 2.98 26.62
N SER A 602 -3.86 1.81 26.31
CA SER A 602 -2.82 1.17 27.12
C SER A 602 -1.67 0.58 26.30
N GLY A 603 -1.84 0.31 25.01
CA GLY A 603 -0.85 -0.39 24.19
C GLY A 603 0.51 0.34 24.13
N ASP A 604 1.60 -0.40 24.31
CA ASP A 604 2.98 0.06 24.15
C ASP A 604 3.71 -0.82 23.13
N VAL A 605 4.22 -0.21 22.06
CA VAL A 605 4.98 -0.88 20.99
C VAL A 605 6.33 -0.23 20.84
N LYS A 606 7.37 -1.06 20.81
CA LYS A 606 8.76 -0.65 20.63
C LYS A 606 9.27 -1.05 19.24
N ASN A 607 10.00 -0.14 18.58
CA ASN A 607 10.80 -0.40 17.39
C ASN A 607 12.23 0.05 17.62
N GLU A 608 13.19 -0.79 17.30
CA GLU A 608 14.62 -0.46 17.35
C GLU A 608 15.34 -1.05 16.15
N GLY A 609 16.36 -0.35 15.64
CA GLY A 609 17.07 -0.85 14.48
C GLY A 609 18.30 -0.03 14.11
N ILE A 610 18.99 -0.54 13.10
CA ILE A 610 20.19 0.05 12.51
C ILE A 610 19.92 0.32 11.05
N GLU A 611 20.34 1.47 10.58
CA GLU A 611 20.34 1.88 9.18
C GLU A 611 21.77 2.19 8.75
N LEU A 612 22.18 1.68 7.60
CA LEU A 612 23.50 1.88 7.02
C LEU A 612 23.37 2.25 5.55
N SER A 613 24.11 3.23 5.09
CA SER A 613 24.32 3.57 3.68
C SER A 613 25.79 3.74 3.43
N LEU A 614 26.35 2.95 2.49
CA LEU A 614 27.74 3.03 2.05
C LEU A 614 27.76 3.42 0.58
N GLY A 615 28.28 4.59 0.28
CA GLY A 615 28.43 5.11 -1.08
C GLY A 615 29.89 5.06 -1.54
N PHE A 616 30.07 4.81 -2.82
CA PHE A 616 31.32 4.94 -3.55
C PHE A 616 31.04 5.73 -4.82
N ASP A 617 31.81 6.77 -5.12
CA ASP A 617 31.71 7.55 -6.34
C ASP A 617 33.10 7.93 -6.82
N LYS A 618 33.45 7.51 -8.06
CA LYS A 618 34.74 7.85 -8.66
C LYS A 618 34.66 7.99 -10.16
N GLN A 619 35.36 9.00 -10.67
CA GLN A 619 35.57 9.26 -12.09
C GLN A 619 37.00 8.98 -12.47
N TRP A 620 37.20 8.20 -13.54
CA TRP A 620 38.49 7.93 -14.18
C TRP A 620 38.44 8.37 -15.65
N GLY A 621 38.85 9.60 -15.93
CA GLY A 621 38.74 10.16 -17.29
C GLY A 621 37.29 10.11 -17.79
N LEU A 622 37.04 9.31 -18.82
CA LEU A 622 35.71 9.17 -19.43
C LEU A 622 34.81 8.13 -18.75
N PHE A 623 35.34 7.33 -17.84
CA PHE A 623 34.61 6.30 -17.10
C PHE A 623 34.29 6.76 -15.69
N GLY A 624 33.04 6.70 -15.30
CA GLY A 624 32.55 6.95 -13.94
C GLY A 624 31.87 5.72 -13.38
N TRP A 625 32.08 5.45 -12.10
CA TRP A 625 31.36 4.43 -11.34
C TRP A 625 30.85 5.00 -10.04
N SER A 626 29.53 4.88 -9.82
CA SER A 626 28.85 5.18 -8.57
C SER A 626 28.22 3.90 -8.05
N SER A 627 28.44 3.58 -6.80
CA SER A 627 27.87 2.41 -6.13
C SER A 627 27.31 2.81 -4.79
N ASN A 628 26.10 2.38 -4.48
CA ASN A 628 25.46 2.62 -3.19
C ASN A 628 24.91 1.32 -2.63
N TYR A 629 25.33 0.98 -1.44
CA TYR A 629 24.83 -0.15 -0.67
C TYR A 629 24.07 0.35 0.55
N THR A 630 22.85 -0.13 0.73
CA THR A 630 22.01 0.16 1.89
C THR A 630 21.65 -1.11 2.62
N PHE A 631 21.63 -1.00 3.95
CA PHE A 631 21.22 -2.06 4.86
C PHE A 631 20.36 -1.47 5.97
N SER A 632 19.26 -2.13 6.32
CA SER A 632 18.43 -1.74 7.46
C SER A 632 17.87 -2.94 8.17
N THR A 633 17.78 -2.84 9.50
CA THR A 633 17.07 -3.77 10.35
C THR A 633 16.00 -3.05 11.15
N ASN A 634 14.94 -3.75 11.52
CA ASN A 634 13.97 -3.29 12.50
C ASN A 634 13.52 -4.46 13.36
N ARG A 635 13.56 -4.28 14.68
CA ARG A 635 12.97 -5.19 15.65
C ARG A 635 11.74 -4.55 16.25
N ASN A 636 10.58 -5.07 15.91
CA ASN A 636 9.30 -4.67 16.47
C ASN A 636 8.98 -5.53 17.70
N LYS A 637 8.51 -4.93 18.78
CA LYS A 637 8.12 -5.63 20.01
C LYS A 637 6.91 -4.98 20.66
N ILE A 638 5.90 -5.75 20.95
CA ILE A 638 4.78 -5.40 21.83
C ILE A 638 5.28 -5.48 23.27
N VAL A 639 5.33 -4.35 23.95
CA VAL A 639 5.82 -4.27 25.34
C VAL A 639 4.70 -4.61 26.30
N SER A 640 3.52 -4.00 26.07
CA SER A 640 2.31 -4.30 26.83
C SER A 640 1.07 -4.03 25.96
N LEU A 641 -0.02 -4.71 26.24
CA LEU A 641 -1.34 -4.48 25.67
C LEU A 641 -2.26 -3.78 26.69
N VAL A 642 -2.94 -4.51 27.53
CA VAL A 642 -3.78 -3.94 28.58
C VAL A 642 -3.33 -4.49 29.92
N LYS A 643 -2.94 -3.62 30.84
CA LYS A 643 -2.51 -4.02 32.17
C LYS A 643 -3.13 -3.12 33.24
N ASP A 644 -3.79 -3.74 34.20
CA ASP A 644 -4.41 -3.12 35.38
C ASP A 644 -5.36 -1.94 35.03
N VAL A 645 -6.03 -2.03 33.87
CA VAL A 645 -7.02 -1.03 33.46
C VAL A 645 -8.36 -1.41 34.07
N GLN A 646 -8.97 -0.53 34.83
CA GLN A 646 -10.29 -0.76 35.40
C GLN A 646 -11.35 -0.87 34.28
N ASN A 647 -12.06 -2.00 34.23
CA ASN A 647 -13.21 -2.16 33.36
C ASN A 647 -14.32 -1.23 33.85
N PRO A 648 -14.74 -0.22 33.11
CA PRO A 648 -15.74 0.74 33.59
C PRO A 648 -17.15 0.15 33.73
N VAL A 649 -17.39 -1.05 33.15
CA VAL A 649 -18.67 -1.75 33.23
C VAL A 649 -18.76 -2.61 34.48
N THR A 650 -17.69 -3.38 34.78
CA THR A 650 -17.68 -4.36 35.88
C THR A 650 -16.94 -3.87 37.12
N GLY A 651 -16.10 -2.85 36.99
CA GLY A 651 -15.20 -2.39 38.05
C GLY A 651 -13.97 -3.27 38.29
N GLU A 652 -13.86 -4.43 37.63
CA GLU A 652 -12.76 -5.37 37.78
C GLU A 652 -11.54 -4.94 36.94
N PRO A 653 -10.31 -5.27 37.38
CA PRO A 653 -9.12 -5.04 36.59
C PRO A 653 -9.16 -5.87 35.30
N LEU A 654 -9.00 -5.20 34.17
CA LEU A 654 -8.87 -5.81 32.86
C LEU A 654 -7.39 -5.97 32.52
N ASN A 655 -6.97 -7.21 32.27
CA ASN A 655 -5.63 -7.56 31.84
C ASN A 655 -5.72 -8.36 30.54
N ILE A 656 -5.08 -7.89 29.48
CA ILE A 656 -5.06 -8.57 28.18
C ILE A 656 -3.60 -8.65 27.74
N SER A 657 -3.07 -9.87 27.71
CA SER A 657 -1.72 -10.18 27.25
C SER A 657 -1.65 -10.66 25.80
N ALA A 658 -2.80 -11.07 25.24
CA ALA A 658 -2.92 -11.51 23.85
C ALA A 658 -4.28 -11.11 23.27
N MET A 659 -4.30 -10.73 21.99
CA MET A 659 -5.52 -10.33 21.28
C MET A 659 -5.42 -10.67 19.79
N GLU A 660 -6.50 -11.22 19.24
CA GLU A 660 -6.61 -11.46 17.81
C GLU A 660 -7.06 -10.19 17.07
N MET A 661 -6.37 -9.90 15.94
CA MET A 661 -6.62 -8.68 15.16
C MET A 661 -7.27 -8.93 13.80
N GLY A 662 -7.27 -10.13 13.34
CA GLY A 662 -7.78 -10.48 12.01
C GLY A 662 -6.86 -11.46 11.30
N GLY A 663 -7.09 -11.70 10.04
CA GLY A 663 -6.34 -12.66 9.25
C GLY A 663 -7.18 -13.27 8.13
N LEU A 664 -6.79 -14.44 7.66
CA LEU A 664 -7.43 -15.14 6.56
C LEU A 664 -7.70 -16.60 6.93
N GLY A 665 -8.96 -16.93 7.21
CA GLY A 665 -9.37 -18.27 7.68
C GLY A 665 -8.72 -18.63 9.02
N ASN A 666 -7.96 -19.72 9.05
CA ASN A 666 -7.26 -20.17 10.26
C ASN A 666 -5.87 -19.52 10.45
N ALA A 667 -5.37 -18.75 9.50
CA ALA A 667 -4.16 -17.95 9.64
C ALA A 667 -4.51 -16.56 10.18
N VAL A 668 -4.14 -16.25 11.42
CA VAL A 668 -4.56 -15.04 12.14
C VAL A 668 -3.40 -14.29 12.76
N PHE A 669 -3.51 -12.98 12.79
CA PHE A 669 -2.57 -12.13 13.51
C PHE A 669 -2.95 -12.06 14.98
N ILE A 670 -1.99 -12.38 15.84
CA ILE A 670 -2.15 -12.29 17.30
C ILE A 670 -1.17 -11.25 17.82
N LEU A 671 -1.70 -10.23 18.44
CA LEU A 671 -0.90 -9.36 19.30
C LEU A 671 -0.69 -10.08 20.63
N LYS A 672 0.56 -10.37 20.97
CA LYS A 672 0.93 -10.98 22.23
C LYS A 672 2.08 -10.22 22.86
N GLU A 673 2.03 -9.96 24.15
CA GLU A 673 3.14 -9.30 24.87
C GLU A 673 4.44 -10.06 24.67
N GLY A 674 5.52 -9.33 24.34
CA GLY A 674 6.80 -9.91 23.96
C GLY A 674 6.94 -10.29 22.48
N GLY A 675 5.83 -10.44 21.75
CA GLY A 675 5.77 -10.69 20.31
C GLY A 675 5.90 -9.41 19.47
N SER A 676 5.55 -9.50 18.18
CA SER A 676 5.57 -8.38 17.23
C SER A 676 4.18 -8.11 16.64
N LEU A 677 3.99 -6.92 16.07
CA LEU A 677 2.75 -6.57 15.35
C LEU A 677 2.51 -7.45 14.10
N GLY A 678 3.53 -8.12 13.61
CA GLY A 678 3.43 -9.00 12.43
C GLY A 678 3.35 -10.49 12.76
N ASP A 679 3.16 -10.89 14.01
CA ASP A 679 3.14 -12.29 14.40
C ASP A 679 1.87 -12.98 13.88
N LEU A 680 2.08 -14.00 13.05
CA LEU A 680 1.06 -14.83 12.44
C LEU A 680 0.96 -16.17 13.16
N TYR A 681 -0.27 -16.62 13.41
CA TYR A 681 -0.57 -17.87 14.12
C TYR A 681 -1.57 -18.71 13.32
N SER A 682 -1.54 -20.00 13.55
CA SER A 682 -2.57 -20.95 13.11
C SER A 682 -3.53 -21.27 14.23
N ARG A 683 -4.84 -21.18 13.93
CA ARG A 683 -5.91 -21.69 14.80
C ARG A 683 -6.09 -23.19 14.70
N SER A 684 -5.48 -23.87 13.72
CA SER A 684 -5.71 -25.29 13.46
C SER A 684 -4.41 -26.08 13.49
N ASP A 685 -4.53 -27.32 13.88
CA ASP A 685 -3.51 -28.36 13.74
C ASP A 685 -4.19 -29.66 13.37
N PHE A 686 -3.43 -30.69 13.12
CA PHE A 686 -3.94 -32.05 13.04
C PHE A 686 -4.32 -32.60 14.43
N VAL A 687 -5.33 -33.46 14.42
CA VAL A 687 -5.53 -34.37 15.56
C VAL A 687 -4.31 -35.26 15.66
N ARG A 688 -3.76 -35.40 16.85
CA ARG A 688 -2.56 -36.19 17.12
C ARG A 688 -2.85 -37.30 18.10
N ASP A 689 -2.15 -38.44 17.96
CA ASP A 689 -2.18 -39.54 18.89
C ASP A 689 -1.40 -39.22 20.19
N SER A 690 -1.38 -40.14 21.14
CA SER A 690 -0.66 -40.00 22.41
C SER A 690 0.87 -39.86 22.28
N ASN A 691 1.43 -40.16 21.10
CA ASN A 691 2.85 -40.04 20.78
C ASN A 691 3.15 -38.75 20.00
N GLY A 692 2.16 -37.91 19.79
CA GLY A 692 2.29 -36.65 19.03
C GLY A 692 2.29 -36.82 17.50
N LYS A 693 2.07 -38.04 16.99
CA LYS A 693 1.93 -38.32 15.57
C LYS A 693 0.58 -37.87 15.04
N ILE A 694 0.52 -37.44 13.76
CA ILE A 694 -0.75 -37.14 13.12
C ILE A 694 -1.62 -38.39 13.10
N TYR A 695 -2.84 -38.29 13.63
CA TYR A 695 -3.78 -39.37 13.62
C TYR A 695 -4.29 -39.66 12.21
N VAL A 696 -4.10 -40.90 11.78
CA VAL A 696 -4.59 -41.40 10.48
C VAL A 696 -5.64 -42.47 10.78
N ASP A 697 -6.84 -42.28 10.25
CA ASP A 697 -7.92 -43.24 10.41
C ASP A 697 -7.72 -44.51 9.55
N ALA A 698 -8.55 -45.52 9.76
CA ALA A 698 -8.48 -46.78 9.02
C ALA A 698 -8.68 -46.65 7.50
N ASN A 699 -9.23 -45.56 7.05
CA ASN A 699 -9.46 -45.23 5.62
C ASN A 699 -8.35 -44.34 5.04
N GLY A 700 -7.31 -44.05 5.81
CA GLY A 700 -6.24 -43.14 5.40
C GLY A 700 -6.66 -41.65 5.44
N GLY A 701 -7.70 -41.32 6.18
CA GLY A 701 -8.11 -39.93 6.40
C GLY A 701 -7.31 -39.30 7.54
N VAL A 702 -7.08 -37.99 7.43
CA VAL A 702 -6.50 -37.17 8.51
C VAL A 702 -7.54 -36.15 8.97
N ALA A 703 -7.63 -35.94 10.28
CA ALA A 703 -8.53 -34.98 10.88
C ALA A 703 -7.77 -33.71 11.34
N THR A 704 -8.40 -32.58 11.21
CA THR A 704 -7.89 -31.32 11.73
C THR A 704 -8.65 -30.92 12.99
N ASP A 705 -7.96 -30.28 13.92
CA ASP A 705 -8.50 -29.74 15.15
C ASP A 705 -8.39 -28.22 15.13
N ARG A 706 -9.50 -27.53 15.31
CA ARG A 706 -9.56 -26.08 15.40
C ARG A 706 -9.54 -25.64 16.86
N LYS A 707 -8.47 -24.97 17.25
CA LYS A 707 -8.31 -24.40 18.57
C LYS A 707 -9.20 -23.19 18.77
N THR A 708 -9.75 -23.05 19.95
CA THR A 708 -10.59 -21.91 20.37
C THR A 708 -9.90 -21.00 21.38
N ASP A 709 -8.92 -21.55 22.11
CA ASP A 709 -8.11 -20.80 23.05
C ASP A 709 -6.89 -20.21 22.34
N ILE A 710 -6.72 -18.89 22.46
CA ILE A 710 -5.62 -18.14 21.83
C ILE A 710 -4.23 -18.60 22.30
N ASP A 711 -4.13 -19.16 23.50
CA ASP A 711 -2.88 -19.69 24.04
C ASP A 711 -2.47 -21.05 23.43
N GLU A 712 -3.41 -21.75 22.81
CA GLU A 712 -3.16 -22.99 22.07
C GLU A 712 -2.81 -22.76 20.59
N TYR A 713 -2.90 -21.52 20.11
CA TYR A 713 -2.60 -21.22 18.71
C TYR A 713 -1.11 -21.39 18.40
N ILE A 714 -0.82 -21.94 17.24
CA ILE A 714 0.54 -22.27 16.81
C ILE A 714 1.17 -21.08 16.11
N LYS A 715 2.27 -20.57 16.63
CA LYS A 715 3.02 -19.49 15.99
C LYS A 715 3.67 -19.94 14.69
N LEU A 716 3.30 -19.30 13.56
CA LEU A 716 3.86 -19.56 12.24
C LEU A 716 5.13 -18.73 11.99
N GLY A 717 5.21 -17.54 12.57
CA GLY A 717 6.31 -16.61 12.42
C GLY A 717 5.83 -15.17 12.42
N SER A 718 6.70 -14.24 12.04
CA SER A 718 6.34 -12.83 11.82
C SER A 718 6.41 -12.50 10.34
N VAL A 719 5.44 -11.76 9.83
CA VAL A 719 5.48 -11.27 8.43
C VAL A 719 6.49 -10.14 8.23
N LEU A 720 6.99 -9.57 9.32
CA LEU A 720 7.95 -8.47 9.27
C LEU A 720 9.35 -8.99 8.89
N PRO A 721 10.04 -8.35 7.95
CA PRO A 721 11.40 -8.74 7.57
C PRO A 721 12.39 -8.43 8.72
N LYS A 722 13.42 -9.25 8.83
CA LYS A 722 14.54 -9.03 9.78
C LYS A 722 15.53 -7.98 9.26
N ALA A 723 15.76 -7.97 7.94
CA ALA A 723 16.64 -7.00 7.29
C ALA A 723 16.21 -6.74 5.85
N ASN A 724 16.47 -5.52 5.37
CA ASN A 724 16.33 -5.13 3.98
C ASN A 724 17.69 -4.59 3.48
N MET A 725 18.04 -4.96 2.25
CA MET A 725 19.28 -4.56 1.59
C MET A 725 18.98 -4.11 0.17
N ALA A 726 19.75 -3.13 -0.31
CA ALA A 726 19.78 -2.76 -1.72
C ALA A 726 21.21 -2.42 -2.12
N TRP A 727 21.59 -2.84 -3.30
CA TRP A 727 22.88 -2.53 -3.88
C TRP A 727 22.68 -2.02 -5.29
N ARG A 728 22.86 -0.70 -5.47
CA ARG A 728 22.75 0.01 -6.72
C ARG A 728 24.13 0.31 -7.27
N ASN A 729 24.34 0.10 -8.56
CA ASN A 729 25.53 0.46 -9.30
C ASN A 729 25.15 1.21 -10.56
N ASP A 730 25.81 2.32 -10.82
CA ASP A 730 25.63 3.14 -12.00
C ASP A 730 27.02 3.37 -12.64
N PHE A 731 27.15 3.04 -13.90
CA PHE A 731 28.36 3.18 -14.70
C PHE A 731 28.12 4.19 -15.81
N ARG A 732 29.06 5.09 -16.01
CA ARG A 732 29.05 6.06 -17.08
C ARG A 732 30.29 5.92 -17.93
N LEU A 733 30.13 5.80 -19.24
CA LEU A 733 31.22 5.81 -20.20
C LEU A 733 30.88 6.80 -21.30
N GLN A 734 31.47 7.99 -21.22
CA GLN A 734 31.11 9.13 -22.08
C GLN A 734 29.59 9.41 -22.02
N ASN A 735 28.88 9.14 -23.12
CA ASN A 735 27.45 9.34 -23.26
C ASN A 735 26.62 8.07 -22.96
N PHE A 736 27.26 6.95 -22.71
CA PHE A 736 26.60 5.72 -22.27
C PHE A 736 26.41 5.71 -20.76
N ASN A 737 25.21 5.31 -20.33
CA ASN A 737 24.91 5.00 -18.95
C ASN A 737 24.42 3.55 -18.85
N PHE A 738 24.94 2.84 -17.88
CA PHE A 738 24.47 1.51 -17.51
C PHE A 738 24.27 1.47 -16.01
N GLY A 739 23.13 0.96 -15.54
CA GLY A 739 22.83 0.84 -14.12
C GLY A 739 22.15 -0.48 -13.80
N PHE A 740 22.35 -0.98 -12.57
CA PHE A 740 21.56 -2.08 -12.04
C PHE A 740 21.38 -1.94 -10.52
N MET A 741 20.30 -2.54 -10.02
CA MET A 741 19.99 -2.60 -8.60
C MET A 741 19.55 -4.01 -8.22
N VAL A 742 20.24 -4.59 -7.24
CA VAL A 742 19.85 -5.84 -6.58
C VAL A 742 19.28 -5.50 -5.21
N THR A 743 18.13 -6.09 -4.89
CA THR A 743 17.51 -5.97 -3.57
C THR A 743 17.39 -7.32 -2.91
N ALA A 744 17.47 -7.32 -1.57
CA ALA A 744 17.24 -8.49 -0.74
C ALA A 744 16.40 -8.13 0.46
N ARG A 745 15.37 -8.93 0.70
CA ARG A 745 14.58 -8.88 1.93
C ARG A 745 14.80 -10.20 2.66
N LEU A 746 15.31 -10.14 3.88
CA LEU A 746 15.72 -11.31 4.64
C LEU A 746 14.76 -11.56 5.81
N GLY A 747 14.36 -12.82 5.97
CA GLY A 747 13.48 -13.24 7.04
C GLY A 747 12.01 -12.85 6.81
N GLY A 748 11.19 -13.17 7.79
CA GLY A 748 9.74 -13.07 7.71
C GLY A 748 9.10 -14.31 7.10
N VAL A 749 7.77 -14.39 7.26
CA VAL A 749 6.95 -15.44 6.66
C VAL A 749 5.80 -14.83 5.87
N VAL A 750 5.29 -15.59 4.91
CA VAL A 750 4.09 -15.28 4.14
C VAL A 750 3.19 -16.51 4.09
N TYR A 751 1.89 -16.30 4.10
CA TYR A 751 0.88 -17.34 4.00
C TYR A 751 0.13 -17.23 2.67
N SER A 752 -0.02 -18.35 1.95
CA SER A 752 -0.77 -18.41 0.70
C SER A 752 -2.03 -19.28 0.82
N ARG A 753 -3.16 -18.63 0.94
CA ARG A 753 -4.47 -19.28 0.78
C ARG A 753 -4.70 -19.71 -0.67
N THR A 754 -4.11 -19.01 -1.63
CA THR A 754 -4.15 -19.36 -3.05
C THR A 754 -3.58 -20.77 -3.26
N GLN A 755 -2.36 -21.03 -2.74
CA GLN A 755 -1.75 -22.35 -2.87
C GLN A 755 -2.59 -23.45 -2.22
N ALA A 756 -3.17 -23.16 -1.04
CA ALA A 756 -4.07 -24.08 -0.37
C ALA A 756 -5.26 -24.46 -1.26
N MET A 757 -5.86 -23.48 -1.91
CA MET A 757 -6.97 -23.71 -2.84
C MET A 757 -6.54 -24.46 -4.11
N LEU A 758 -5.36 -24.18 -4.65
CA LEU A 758 -4.82 -24.91 -5.81
C LEU A 758 -4.61 -26.39 -5.48
N ASP A 759 -4.10 -26.67 -4.30
CA ASP A 759 -3.92 -28.02 -3.81
C ASP A 759 -5.28 -28.73 -3.58
N TYR A 760 -6.19 -28.05 -2.92
CA TYR A 760 -7.55 -28.57 -2.67
C TYR A 760 -8.28 -28.88 -3.98
N TYR A 761 -8.12 -28.06 -5.01
CA TYR A 761 -8.72 -28.30 -6.32
C TYR A 761 -7.92 -29.28 -7.20
N GLY A 762 -6.76 -29.73 -6.77
CA GLY A 762 -5.92 -30.66 -7.51
C GLY A 762 -5.27 -30.09 -8.78
N VAL A 763 -5.17 -28.76 -8.89
CA VAL A 763 -4.61 -28.06 -10.06
C VAL A 763 -3.15 -27.63 -9.88
N SER A 764 -2.59 -27.82 -8.67
CA SER A 764 -1.20 -27.49 -8.38
C SER A 764 -0.22 -28.59 -8.86
N GLU A 765 1.00 -28.18 -9.19
CA GLU A 765 2.12 -29.11 -9.49
C GLU A 765 2.42 -30.01 -8.28
N ALA A 766 2.33 -29.46 -7.05
CA ALA A 766 2.57 -30.21 -5.82
C ALA A 766 1.58 -31.39 -5.67
N SER A 767 0.30 -31.15 -5.95
CA SER A 767 -0.73 -32.20 -5.86
C SER A 767 -0.49 -33.33 -6.88
N ALA A 768 -0.06 -32.99 -8.09
CA ALA A 768 0.22 -33.99 -9.13
C ALA A 768 1.50 -34.78 -8.82
N LEU A 769 2.55 -34.14 -8.31
CA LEU A 769 3.79 -34.80 -7.92
C LEU A 769 3.55 -35.87 -6.83
N MET A 770 2.73 -35.53 -5.83
CA MET A 770 2.39 -36.50 -4.78
C MET A 770 1.56 -37.67 -5.31
N ARG A 771 0.69 -37.44 -6.28
CA ARG A 771 -0.03 -38.52 -6.97
C ARG A 771 0.90 -39.42 -7.78
N ASP A 772 1.86 -38.86 -8.49
CA ASP A 772 2.88 -39.64 -9.22
C ASP A 772 3.75 -40.49 -8.27
N ASN A 773 3.98 -40.02 -7.04
CA ASN A 773 4.71 -40.74 -6.00
C ASN A 773 3.84 -41.73 -5.20
N GLY A 774 2.58 -41.90 -5.56
CA GLY A 774 1.65 -42.81 -4.89
C GLY A 774 0.97 -42.27 -3.66
N GLY A 775 1.23 -41.06 -3.23
CA GLY A 775 0.63 -40.40 -2.07
C GLY A 775 1.59 -39.50 -1.31
N VAL A 776 1.18 -39.11 -0.13
CA VAL A 776 1.94 -38.26 0.81
C VAL A 776 2.38 -39.11 2.00
N HIS A 777 3.67 -39.12 2.31
CA HIS A 777 4.18 -39.77 3.50
C HIS A 777 3.91 -38.91 4.74
N VAL A 778 3.25 -39.52 5.71
CA VAL A 778 2.93 -38.93 7.02
C VAL A 778 3.48 -39.86 8.13
N ASN A 779 3.99 -39.29 9.20
CA ASN A 779 4.52 -40.04 10.34
C ASN A 779 5.60 -41.08 10.00
N ASP A 780 6.45 -40.86 9.02
CA ASP A 780 7.54 -41.72 8.56
C ASP A 780 7.11 -43.00 7.80
N SER A 781 5.95 -43.57 8.09
CA SER A 781 5.53 -44.84 7.51
C SER A 781 4.18 -44.81 6.81
N ASP A 782 3.31 -43.92 7.20
CA ASP A 782 1.94 -43.88 6.67
C ASP A 782 1.88 -43.19 5.32
N LEU A 783 1.38 -43.89 4.31
CA LEU A 783 1.18 -43.35 2.97
C LEU A 783 -0.31 -43.03 2.78
N ILE A 784 -0.61 -41.74 2.61
CA ILE A 784 -1.97 -41.24 2.45
C ILE A 784 -2.19 -40.83 0.98
N GLU A 785 -3.35 -41.15 0.45
CA GLU A 785 -3.74 -40.63 -0.88
C GLU A 785 -3.64 -39.11 -0.95
N ALA A 786 -3.00 -38.59 -1.99
CA ALA A 786 -2.77 -37.15 -2.16
C ALA A 786 -4.06 -36.34 -2.09
N ASN A 787 -5.17 -36.86 -2.65
CA ASN A 787 -6.48 -36.21 -2.56
C ASN A 787 -6.93 -36.02 -1.10
N LYS A 788 -6.86 -37.09 -0.27
CA LYS A 788 -7.29 -37.04 1.13
C LYS A 788 -6.44 -36.04 1.92
N TRP A 789 -5.13 -36.07 1.69
CA TRP A 789 -4.19 -35.16 2.34
C TRP A 789 -4.50 -33.69 1.98
N TYR A 790 -4.49 -33.35 0.69
CA TYR A 790 -4.66 -31.96 0.24
C TYR A 790 -6.09 -31.44 0.49
N THR A 791 -7.09 -32.31 0.50
CA THR A 791 -8.44 -31.93 0.91
C THR A 791 -8.47 -31.56 2.39
N ALA A 792 -7.79 -32.31 3.26
CA ALA A 792 -7.75 -32.02 4.69
C ALA A 792 -7.00 -30.73 5.01
N ILE A 793 -5.84 -30.47 4.39
CA ILE A 793 -5.03 -29.30 4.71
C ILE A 793 -5.41 -28.03 3.93
N GLY A 794 -6.00 -28.17 2.71
CA GLY A 794 -6.30 -27.07 1.78
C GLY A 794 -7.74 -26.60 1.81
N SER A 795 -8.66 -27.29 2.49
CA SER A 795 -10.08 -26.93 2.57
C SER A 795 -10.35 -25.61 3.30
N GLY A 796 -11.63 -25.29 3.55
CA GLY A 796 -12.05 -24.09 4.32
C GLY A 796 -11.38 -23.99 5.68
N ASP A 797 -11.15 -25.10 6.33
CA ASP A 797 -10.47 -25.24 7.63
C ASP A 797 -8.99 -25.61 7.45
N THR A 798 -8.28 -24.87 6.63
CA THR A 798 -6.86 -25.10 6.32
C THR A 798 -6.00 -25.31 7.55
N VAL A 799 -4.87 -26.02 7.34
CA VAL A 799 -3.76 -26.08 8.28
C VAL A 799 -2.67 -25.12 7.79
N PRO A 800 -2.65 -23.86 8.24
CA PRO A 800 -1.78 -22.80 7.71
C PRO A 800 -0.28 -23.10 7.75
N GLN A 801 0.16 -24.01 8.63
CA GLN A 801 1.56 -24.42 8.73
C GLN A 801 2.11 -24.92 7.40
N TYR A 802 1.28 -25.61 6.59
CA TYR A 802 1.69 -26.18 5.30
C TYR A 802 1.70 -25.18 4.15
N TYR A 803 1.11 -24.01 4.36
CA TYR A 803 0.99 -22.94 3.36
C TYR A 803 1.68 -21.66 3.81
N THR A 804 2.56 -21.77 4.81
CA THR A 804 3.41 -20.69 5.29
C THR A 804 4.82 -20.88 4.76
N TYR A 805 5.32 -19.88 4.05
CA TYR A 805 6.60 -19.89 3.36
C TYR A 805 7.53 -18.82 3.91
N SER A 806 8.84 -19.00 3.70
CA SER A 806 9.79 -17.92 3.96
C SER A 806 9.55 -16.73 3.02
N ALA A 807 9.48 -15.53 3.59
CA ALA A 807 9.38 -14.27 2.83
C ALA A 807 10.74 -13.79 2.30
N THR A 808 11.83 -14.50 2.61
CA THR A 808 13.15 -14.14 2.09
C THR A 808 13.15 -14.17 0.57
N ASN A 809 13.55 -13.06 -0.03
CA ASN A 809 13.71 -12.97 -1.47
C ASN A 809 14.92 -12.11 -1.84
N VAL A 810 15.52 -12.43 -3.00
CA VAL A 810 16.61 -11.67 -3.62
C VAL A 810 16.25 -11.49 -5.08
N ARG A 811 16.33 -10.26 -5.58
CA ARG A 811 15.95 -9.98 -6.97
C ARG A 811 16.85 -8.96 -7.64
N LEU A 812 16.98 -9.08 -8.94
CA LEU A 812 17.43 -8.00 -9.81
C LEU A 812 16.24 -7.05 -10.00
N GLN A 813 16.20 -6.01 -9.16
CA GLN A 813 15.08 -5.09 -9.06
C GLN A 813 14.98 -4.18 -10.28
N GLU A 814 16.14 -3.69 -10.75
CA GLU A 814 16.22 -2.76 -11.88
C GLU A 814 17.51 -2.99 -12.66
N ALA A 815 17.45 -2.86 -13.98
CA ALA A 815 18.63 -2.66 -14.82
C ALA A 815 18.27 -1.67 -15.93
N SER A 816 19.22 -0.83 -16.30
CA SER A 816 19.01 0.17 -17.35
C SER A 816 20.26 0.34 -18.20
N VAL A 817 20.07 0.64 -19.48
CA VAL A 817 21.10 1.07 -20.40
C VAL A 817 20.58 2.23 -21.22
N GLY A 818 21.38 3.27 -21.34
CA GLY A 818 20.99 4.48 -22.06
C GLY A 818 22.14 5.13 -22.78
N TYR A 819 21.80 5.90 -23.80
CA TYR A 819 22.72 6.74 -24.54
C TYR A 819 22.16 8.14 -24.73
N THR A 820 22.97 9.15 -24.45
CA THR A 820 22.60 10.56 -24.70
C THR A 820 23.38 11.07 -25.91
N PHE A 821 22.65 11.42 -26.94
CA PHE A 821 23.15 12.16 -28.11
C PHE A 821 23.12 13.65 -27.75
N PRO A 822 24.27 14.29 -27.52
CA PRO A 822 24.32 15.70 -27.17
C PRO A 822 23.94 16.59 -28.36
N LYS A 823 23.51 17.82 -28.11
CA LYS A 823 23.13 18.80 -29.15
C LYS A 823 24.08 18.87 -30.30
N LYS A 824 25.39 18.79 -30.04
CA LYS A 824 26.44 18.81 -31.10
C LYS A 824 26.25 17.65 -32.11
N MET A 825 25.78 16.51 -31.72
CA MET A 825 25.50 15.36 -32.59
C MET A 825 24.15 15.51 -33.30
N MET A 826 23.23 16.33 -32.76
CA MET A 826 21.88 16.56 -33.28
C MET A 826 21.77 17.90 -34.04
N GLY A 827 22.88 18.33 -34.69
CA GLY A 827 22.91 19.58 -35.46
C GLY A 827 22.78 20.85 -34.61
N GLY A 828 23.01 20.77 -33.31
CA GLY A 828 22.92 21.91 -32.38
C GLY A 828 21.51 22.22 -31.89
N LEU A 829 20.50 21.41 -32.26
CA LEU A 829 19.09 21.66 -31.99
C LEU A 829 18.61 21.19 -30.63
N PHE A 830 18.90 19.95 -30.26
CA PHE A 830 18.40 19.33 -29.03
C PHE A 830 19.33 18.21 -28.53
N ASP A 831 19.21 17.89 -27.26
CA ASP A 831 19.76 16.65 -26.68
C ASP A 831 18.71 15.53 -26.80
N LEU A 832 19.12 14.34 -27.28
CA LEU A 832 18.28 13.16 -27.36
C LEU A 832 18.83 12.07 -26.44
N THR A 833 18.05 11.66 -25.45
CA THR A 833 18.37 10.51 -24.60
C THR A 833 17.44 9.35 -24.94
N VAL A 834 18.03 8.18 -25.18
CA VAL A 834 17.31 6.93 -25.39
C VAL A 834 17.74 5.95 -24.32
N GLN A 835 16.79 5.31 -23.64
CA GLN A 835 17.07 4.41 -22.55
C GLN A 835 16.15 3.21 -22.56
N LEU A 836 16.70 2.03 -22.31
CA LEU A 836 15.97 0.81 -21.99
C LEU A 836 16.06 0.57 -20.49
N VAL A 837 14.93 0.32 -19.85
CA VAL A 837 14.84 0.06 -18.39
C VAL A 837 14.03 -1.20 -18.17
N GLY A 838 14.58 -2.09 -17.36
CA GLY A 838 13.84 -3.27 -16.89
C GLY A 838 13.65 -3.23 -15.39
N ARG A 839 12.47 -3.67 -14.92
CA ARG A 839 12.16 -3.79 -13.47
C ARG A 839 11.66 -5.18 -13.14
N ASN A 840 11.98 -5.66 -11.94
CA ASN A 840 11.68 -7.03 -11.50
C ASN A 840 12.17 -8.06 -12.51
N LEU A 841 13.39 -7.89 -13.02
CA LEU A 841 13.89 -8.68 -14.17
C LEU A 841 14.12 -10.14 -13.82
N TRP A 842 14.59 -10.41 -12.63
CA TRP A 842 14.93 -11.77 -12.20
C TRP A 842 14.74 -11.93 -10.69
N MET A 843 13.95 -12.95 -10.31
CA MET A 843 13.84 -13.43 -8.94
C MET A 843 14.96 -14.45 -8.71
N ILE A 844 16.06 -14.00 -8.11
CA ILE A 844 17.25 -14.84 -7.87
C ILE A 844 16.95 -15.89 -6.82
N TYR A 845 16.18 -15.51 -5.78
CA TYR A 845 15.77 -16.41 -4.70
C TYR A 845 14.38 -16.05 -4.19
N ASN A 846 13.49 -17.05 -4.12
CA ASN A 846 12.17 -16.98 -3.50
C ASN A 846 11.67 -18.41 -3.22
N LYS A 847 11.05 -18.64 -2.08
CA LYS A 847 10.40 -19.91 -1.72
C LYS A 847 8.87 -19.84 -1.72
N ALA A 848 8.29 -18.64 -1.76
CA ALA A 848 6.85 -18.48 -1.79
C ALA A 848 6.28 -18.70 -3.21
N PRO A 849 5.03 -19.18 -3.34
CA PRO A 849 4.39 -19.37 -4.64
C PRO A 849 3.95 -18.05 -5.29
N TYR A 850 4.12 -16.92 -4.62
CA TYR A 850 3.83 -15.57 -5.12
C TYR A 850 4.95 -14.60 -4.70
N ASP A 851 4.86 -13.34 -5.11
CA ASP A 851 5.84 -12.32 -4.75
C ASP A 851 5.63 -11.87 -3.30
N PRO A 852 6.55 -12.17 -2.36
CA PRO A 852 6.39 -11.85 -0.95
C PRO A 852 6.39 -10.35 -0.64
N GLU A 853 6.74 -9.49 -1.60
CA GLU A 853 6.70 -8.03 -1.43
C GLU A 853 5.39 -7.40 -1.88
N SER A 854 4.53 -8.17 -2.57
CA SER A 854 3.19 -7.72 -2.92
C SER A 854 2.27 -7.68 -1.71
N VAL A 855 1.41 -6.67 -1.63
CA VAL A 855 0.39 -6.53 -0.59
C VAL A 855 -0.98 -6.32 -1.23
N ALA A 856 -2.02 -6.82 -0.59
CA ALA A 856 -3.37 -6.61 -1.07
C ALA A 856 -3.90 -5.22 -0.72
N SER A 857 -3.51 -4.69 0.44
CA SER A 857 -3.93 -3.38 0.93
C SER A 857 -2.72 -2.58 1.41
N ALA A 858 -2.73 -1.27 1.13
CA ALA A 858 -1.72 -0.34 1.62
C ALA A 858 -2.05 0.25 3.00
N THR A 859 -3.30 0.17 3.46
CA THR A 859 -3.77 0.88 4.65
C THR A 859 -3.83 0.01 5.89
N THR A 860 -4.03 -1.31 5.77
CA THR A 860 -4.12 -2.23 6.91
C THR A 860 -2.79 -2.90 7.21
N ASN A 861 -2.50 -3.09 8.52
CA ASN A 861 -1.29 -3.76 8.97
C ASN A 861 -1.46 -5.30 9.02
N PHE A 862 -2.69 -5.79 9.24
CA PHE A 862 -2.99 -7.20 9.53
C PHE A 862 -3.37 -8.06 8.31
N TYR A 863 -3.04 -7.61 7.11
CA TYR A 863 -3.18 -8.37 5.86
C TYR A 863 -1.90 -8.39 5.03
N SER A 864 -0.82 -7.79 5.53
CA SER A 864 0.50 -7.92 4.91
C SER A 864 0.98 -9.37 5.00
N GLY A 865 1.59 -9.89 3.95
CA GLY A 865 2.07 -11.26 3.90
C GLY A 865 0.99 -12.33 3.76
N LEU A 866 -0.25 -11.96 3.46
CA LEU A 866 -1.34 -12.88 3.14
C LEU A 866 -1.69 -12.79 1.66
N ASP A 867 -1.81 -13.95 1.01
CA ASP A 867 -2.19 -14.08 -0.39
C ASP A 867 -3.49 -14.88 -0.51
N TYR A 868 -4.49 -14.32 -1.19
CA TYR A 868 -5.74 -14.98 -1.51
C TYR A 868 -6.21 -14.58 -2.93
N PHE A 869 -5.72 -15.28 -3.94
CA PHE A 869 -5.90 -14.96 -5.36
C PHE A 869 -5.51 -13.52 -5.67
N MET A 870 -4.39 -13.09 -5.09
CA MET A 870 -3.81 -11.78 -5.33
C MET A 870 -3.34 -11.69 -6.79
N MET A 871 -3.53 -10.51 -7.40
CA MET A 871 -2.97 -10.24 -8.72
C MET A 871 -1.45 -10.43 -8.68
N PRO A 872 -0.86 -11.13 -9.65
CA PRO A 872 0.58 -11.34 -9.67
C PRO A 872 1.33 -10.03 -9.86
N SER A 873 2.49 -9.90 -9.21
CA SER A 873 3.44 -8.83 -9.53
C SER A 873 3.90 -8.92 -10.98
N THR A 874 4.42 -7.84 -11.53
CA THR A 874 4.80 -7.75 -12.93
C THR A 874 6.30 -7.60 -13.13
N ARG A 875 6.81 -8.21 -14.19
CA ARG A 875 8.12 -7.95 -14.78
C ARG A 875 7.94 -6.96 -15.91
N ASN A 876 8.64 -5.85 -15.84
CA ASN A 876 8.44 -4.71 -16.73
C ASN A 876 9.70 -4.44 -17.55
N VAL A 877 9.52 -4.12 -18.83
CA VAL A 877 10.59 -3.60 -19.71
C VAL A 877 10.08 -2.35 -20.39
N GLY A 878 10.79 -1.25 -20.18
CA GLY A 878 10.41 0.07 -20.71
C GLY A 878 11.45 0.63 -21.68
N PHE A 879 10.96 1.34 -22.69
CA PHE A 879 11.74 2.11 -23.62
C PHE A 879 11.40 3.59 -23.43
N ASN A 880 12.41 4.39 -23.09
CA ASN A 880 12.26 5.81 -22.82
C ASN A 880 13.02 6.65 -23.85
N VAL A 881 12.37 7.65 -24.38
CA VAL A 881 12.93 8.68 -25.26
C VAL A 881 12.71 10.04 -24.64
N ARG A 882 13.77 10.82 -24.48
CA ARG A 882 13.70 12.18 -23.97
C ARG A 882 14.41 13.14 -24.92
N ILE A 883 13.69 14.18 -25.34
CA ILE A 883 14.20 15.24 -26.20
C ILE A 883 14.19 16.52 -25.40
N LYS A 884 15.33 17.22 -25.34
CA LYS A 884 15.47 18.49 -24.64
C LYS A 884 16.06 19.54 -25.56
N PHE A 885 15.25 20.58 -25.85
CA PHE A 885 15.59 21.75 -26.66
C PHE A 885 16.29 22.85 -25.84
#